data_cf1cc3e724e2b381b3284a7927b54b03
#
_entry.id   cf1cc3e724e2b381b3284a7927b54b03
#
_cell.length_a   1.000
_cell.length_b   1.000
_cell.length_c   1.000
_cell.angle_alpha   90.00
_cell.angle_beta   90.00
_cell.angle_gamma   90.00
#
_symmetry.space_group_name_H-M   'P 1'
#
loop_
_entity.id
_entity.type
_entity.pdbx_description
1 polymer ?
#
loop_
_entity_poly.entity_id
_entity_poly.type
_entity_poly.pdbx_seq_one_letter_code
_entity_poly.pdbx_strand_id
1 'polypeptide(L)'
;MSKQEMKLPRRLSPSLIAAACAAVCSVALSQPALAQTVVSPASDTVADTVADTAKATETSMQTVVISSRTTRSTVSMSGAEVQKILPGTNPIKALETLPGVSFQTADPWGNNEQNLSLFVHGFSGSQLGYTLDGVPLGDQQYGNYNGLSPQRAVISENVGAVVLSSGAGDLATPSTSNLGGTIDTFSATPLQQRRATIEQTFGSYKASRTYGRFDTGEFGGGNTMYVSAMRLDAKAWDFEGKQGGKQLNAKFVRDTGAGVLTAYFNYNDKIEPNEDSTVHLAGETSSPYTRPFTYPDLPAALKYLSPTGATPAADGNNYHNYYSDAQRTDYLTYVKYEAHLSDTTKWTNQAYYHHDDGVGVVAGPIGVAGLPGLFSVYFPNQNLKQVFGNSGYATRATEYDIKRGGLISNFVTEVGNHKIGFGGWWEHNKASAYRRWYAFDVNNPTSPYDRPANPLITQYGSLIDNNVVQLHLQDEWRMQPNFALQAGFKSSLQFAEGSFPVQPALGAIAGGSKALPVGKIITKKWFLPQLGARWDLTPRDQVFVNIQKNLRQFVTYGAGGASPWSLASQAAFDLFKNTAEPETSVTYEVGVRSSRQLDLGPVTRIEGQANIYHVDFSNRILQISPNAVVSSIIGGNPILANVGSVRTTGLDVAGTVYFGKHFSFYDGLSYNRSEYTDDYSNGATLVRTAGKKVPGSPEWMNKFVASANYGSWDAQLVGDYVGKRYGTFTNDLAVDPYFQMSLSIGTKFTTAAGSWLKDPRLKLTVSNLTQETGASVVVVGAASGTYNTFPIAPRQVFLTLAASF
;
A
#
# COMPACT_ATOMS: atom_id res chain seq x y z
N MET A 1 -6.91 0.12 54.85
CA MET A 1 -6.17 -0.82 53.95
C MET A 1 -5.74 -0.05 52.76
N SER A 2 -4.45 0.19 52.62
CA SER A 2 -3.84 1.13 51.70
C SER A 2 -3.86 0.64 50.24
N LYS A 3 -4.28 1.50 49.33
CA LYS A 3 -4.06 1.35 47.90
C LYS A 3 -2.59 1.62 47.58
N GLN A 4 -1.85 0.61 47.17
CA GLN A 4 -0.52 0.79 46.58
C GLN A 4 -0.69 1.14 45.08
N GLU A 5 -0.34 2.36 44.74
CA GLU A 5 -0.19 2.78 43.35
C GLU A 5 1.05 2.13 42.74
N MET A 6 0.88 1.36 41.71
CA MET A 6 1.94 0.74 40.90
C MET A 6 2.49 1.83 39.97
N LYS A 7 3.66 2.36 40.24
CA LYS A 7 4.37 3.32 39.37
C LYS A 7 4.82 2.59 38.10
N LEU A 8 4.31 3.02 36.95
CA LEU A 8 4.79 2.65 35.63
C LEU A 8 6.26 3.04 35.40
N PRO A 9 7.07 2.24 34.68
CA PRO A 9 8.47 2.55 34.41
C PRO A 9 8.62 3.79 33.52
N ARG A 10 9.63 4.59 33.80
CA ARG A 10 9.96 5.84 33.12
C ARG A 10 10.17 5.58 31.62
N ARG A 11 9.52 6.38 30.77
CA ARG A 11 9.73 6.46 29.33
C ARG A 11 11.21 6.69 29.03
N LEU A 12 11.79 5.85 28.15
CA LEU A 12 13.13 6.05 27.60
C LEU A 12 13.14 7.35 26.78
N SER A 13 14.11 8.22 27.06
CA SER A 13 14.22 9.51 26.38
C SER A 13 14.80 9.34 24.96
N PRO A 14 14.36 10.12 23.97
CA PRO A 14 14.88 10.09 22.60
C PRO A 14 16.40 10.31 22.49
N SER A 15 17.01 10.89 23.47
CA SER A 15 18.45 11.18 23.53
C SER A 15 19.36 9.95 23.65
N LEU A 16 18.88 8.85 24.23
CA LEU A 16 19.65 7.59 24.33
C LEU A 16 19.69 6.83 22.97
N ILE A 17 18.61 6.95 22.18
CA ILE A 17 18.52 6.33 20.86
C ILE A 17 19.39 7.10 19.86
N ALA A 18 19.38 8.44 19.92
CA ALA A 18 20.24 9.28 19.08
C ALA A 18 21.75 9.06 19.35
N ALA A 19 22.14 8.77 20.58
CA ALA A 19 23.52 8.47 20.93
C ALA A 19 24.03 7.14 20.37
N ALA A 20 23.17 6.12 20.27
CA ALA A 20 23.51 4.84 19.65
C ALA A 20 23.69 4.98 18.12
N CYS A 21 22.85 5.77 17.46
CA CYS A 21 22.95 6.03 16.01
C CYS A 21 24.18 6.87 15.67
N ALA A 22 24.54 7.87 16.49
CA ALA A 22 25.74 8.69 16.29
C ALA A 22 27.04 7.87 16.46
N ALA A 23 27.06 6.87 17.34
CA ALA A 23 28.19 5.97 17.51
C ALA A 23 28.43 5.08 16.30
N VAL A 24 27.38 4.64 15.60
CA VAL A 24 27.49 3.84 14.37
C VAL A 24 28.05 4.68 13.22
N CYS A 25 27.66 5.95 13.09
CA CYS A 25 28.15 6.86 12.05
C CYS A 25 29.61 7.31 12.28
N SER A 26 30.05 7.49 13.53
CA SER A 26 31.39 7.98 13.83
C SER A 26 32.50 6.93 13.66
N VAL A 27 32.17 5.62 13.81
CA VAL A 27 33.12 4.51 13.59
C VAL A 27 33.40 4.27 12.09
N ALA A 28 32.50 4.70 11.21
CA ALA A 28 32.63 4.50 9.77
C ALA A 28 33.66 5.45 9.09
N LEU A 29 34.06 6.55 9.75
CA LEU A 29 34.86 7.62 9.13
C LEU A 29 36.37 7.59 9.43
N SER A 30 36.90 6.66 10.24
CA SER A 30 38.30 6.66 10.64
C SER A 30 38.97 5.29 10.57
N GLN A 31 39.52 4.92 9.39
CA GLN A 31 40.70 4.03 9.26
C GLN A 31 41.23 3.93 7.82
N PRO A 32 42.56 3.77 7.58
CA PRO A 32 43.17 3.77 6.27
C PRO A 32 43.12 2.40 5.57
N ALA A 33 43.28 2.46 4.24
CA ALA A 33 43.12 1.41 3.27
C ALA A 33 44.16 0.27 3.39
N LEU A 34 43.74 -0.97 3.15
CA LEU A 34 44.55 -2.08 2.70
C LEU A 34 43.88 -2.87 1.56
N ALA A 35 44.71 -3.36 0.68
CA ALA A 35 44.50 -3.69 -0.73
C ALA A 35 43.55 -4.83 -1.09
N GLN A 36 42.89 -4.60 -2.20
CA GLN A 36 42.42 -5.33 -3.38
C GLN A 36 42.22 -6.86 -3.39
N THR A 37 41.00 -7.25 -3.79
CA THR A 37 40.80 -8.32 -4.78
C THR A 37 39.74 -7.89 -5.78
N VAL A 38 40.00 -8.02 -7.05
CA VAL A 38 39.17 -7.60 -8.18
C VAL A 38 38.10 -8.68 -8.42
N VAL A 39 36.83 -8.30 -8.44
CA VAL A 39 35.72 -9.13 -8.93
C VAL A 39 35.09 -8.38 -10.11
N SER A 40 34.95 -9.09 -11.23
CA SER A 40 34.39 -8.61 -12.50
C SER A 40 32.97 -8.10 -12.38
N PRO A 41 32.54 -7.11 -13.19
CA PRO A 41 31.22 -6.50 -13.08
C PRO A 41 30.13 -7.35 -13.74
N ALA A 42 29.07 -7.62 -12.99
CA ALA A 42 27.81 -8.13 -13.51
C ALA A 42 26.81 -6.98 -13.72
N SER A 43 25.94 -7.13 -14.70
CA SER A 43 24.99 -6.12 -15.19
C SER A 43 23.84 -5.86 -14.19
N ASP A 44 23.44 -4.59 -14.05
CA ASP A 44 22.52 -4.14 -12.99
C ASP A 44 21.26 -3.45 -13.52
N THR A 45 20.20 -4.22 -13.68
CA THR A 45 18.81 -3.73 -13.58
C THR A 45 18.28 -4.03 -12.17
N VAL A 46 17.19 -3.39 -11.73
CA VAL A 46 16.51 -3.74 -10.46
C VAL A 46 16.17 -5.24 -10.44
N ALA A 47 15.85 -5.83 -11.60
CA ALA A 47 15.64 -7.27 -11.75
C ALA A 47 16.91 -8.10 -11.50
N ASP A 48 18.07 -7.65 -11.95
CA ASP A 48 19.37 -8.32 -11.72
C ASP A 48 19.76 -8.22 -10.23
N THR A 49 19.50 -7.08 -9.58
CA THR A 49 19.70 -6.93 -8.13
C THR A 49 18.81 -7.89 -7.33
N VAL A 50 17.58 -8.14 -7.78
CA VAL A 50 16.66 -9.12 -7.18
C VAL A 50 17.14 -10.55 -7.41
N ALA A 51 17.69 -10.87 -8.59
CA ALA A 51 18.24 -12.18 -8.89
C ALA A 51 19.49 -12.50 -8.02
N ASP A 52 20.37 -11.52 -7.82
CA ASP A 52 21.52 -11.64 -6.93
C ASP A 52 21.08 -11.75 -5.45
N THR A 53 20.04 -11.02 -5.05
CA THR A 53 19.44 -11.09 -3.72
C THR A 53 18.82 -12.47 -3.48
N ALA A 54 18.15 -13.05 -4.47
CA ALA A 54 17.55 -14.37 -4.39
C ALA A 54 18.60 -15.49 -4.27
N LYS A 55 19.76 -15.37 -4.92
CA LYS A 55 20.88 -16.32 -4.79
C LYS A 55 21.64 -16.20 -3.46
N ALA A 56 21.70 -14.99 -2.88
CA ALA A 56 22.39 -14.75 -1.61
C ALA A 56 21.59 -15.26 -0.39
N THR A 57 20.30 -15.58 -0.55
CA THR A 57 19.37 -15.74 0.56
C THR A 57 19.42 -17.11 1.24
N GLU A 58 20.07 -18.12 0.69
CA GLU A 58 20.14 -19.43 1.35
C GLU A 58 21.06 -19.47 2.59
N THR A 59 21.89 -18.45 2.81
CA THR A 59 22.90 -18.49 3.89
C THR A 59 23.08 -17.19 4.69
N SER A 60 22.36 -16.09 4.41
CA SER A 60 22.58 -14.81 5.09
C SER A 60 21.43 -14.39 5.98
N MET A 61 21.73 -13.86 7.17
CA MET A 61 20.79 -13.25 8.11
C MET A 61 20.39 -11.81 7.69
N GLN A 62 20.40 -11.47 6.41
CA GLN A 62 20.07 -10.12 5.98
C GLN A 62 18.54 -9.88 6.07
N THR A 63 18.13 -9.03 6.98
CA THR A 63 16.72 -8.63 7.13
C THR A 63 16.31 -7.62 6.05
N VAL A 64 17.23 -6.72 5.67
CA VAL A 64 17.02 -5.66 4.69
C VAL A 64 18.25 -5.58 3.80
N VAL A 65 18.07 -5.65 2.49
CA VAL A 65 19.17 -5.49 1.54
C VAL A 65 19.18 -4.08 0.99
N ILE A 66 20.26 -3.35 1.28
CA ILE A 66 20.53 -2.02 0.74
C ILE A 66 21.16 -2.20 -0.65
N SER A 67 20.47 -1.76 -1.70
CA SER A 67 21.02 -1.86 -3.07
C SER A 67 22.22 -0.94 -3.26
N SER A 68 23.39 -1.52 -3.53
CA SER A 68 24.66 -0.80 -3.61
C SER A 68 24.97 -0.15 -4.97
N ARG A 69 24.06 -0.24 -5.94
CA ARG A 69 24.39 0.18 -7.32
C ARG A 69 23.40 1.16 -7.95
N THR A 70 22.55 1.78 -7.15
CA THR A 70 21.60 2.79 -7.61
C THR A 70 22.04 4.20 -7.24
N THR A 71 21.64 5.18 -8.06
CA THR A 71 21.86 6.61 -7.81
C THR A 71 20.82 7.22 -6.87
N ARG A 72 19.98 6.39 -6.21
CA ARG A 72 18.86 6.78 -5.33
C ARG A 72 18.72 5.83 -4.15
N SER A 73 17.96 6.19 -3.14
CA SER A 73 17.60 5.28 -2.05
C SER A 73 16.72 4.16 -2.58
N THR A 74 17.26 2.95 -2.55
CA THR A 74 16.53 1.74 -2.94
C THR A 74 16.81 0.67 -1.90
N VAL A 75 15.76 0.13 -1.32
CA VAL A 75 15.82 -0.91 -0.30
C VAL A 75 14.97 -2.08 -0.73
N SER A 76 15.50 -3.28 -0.65
CA SER A 76 14.78 -4.51 -0.98
C SER A 76 14.62 -5.41 0.24
N MET A 77 13.47 -6.08 0.31
CA MET A 77 13.18 -7.13 1.26
C MET A 77 12.90 -8.41 0.51
N SER A 78 13.60 -9.49 0.86
CA SER A 78 13.39 -10.79 0.23
C SER A 78 12.07 -11.42 0.67
N GLY A 79 11.53 -12.32 -0.17
CA GLY A 79 10.33 -13.09 0.19
C GLY A 79 10.51 -13.90 1.48
N ALA A 80 11.72 -14.39 1.75
CA ALA A 80 12.02 -15.09 3.00
C ALA A 80 11.85 -14.19 4.24
N GLU A 81 12.22 -12.91 4.14
CA GLU A 81 11.99 -11.93 5.22
C GLU A 81 10.51 -11.60 5.38
N VAL A 82 9.78 -11.42 4.25
CA VAL A 82 8.31 -11.24 4.28
C VAL A 82 7.62 -12.35 5.06
N GLN A 83 8.09 -13.61 4.92
CA GLN A 83 7.51 -14.78 5.60
C GLN A 83 7.95 -14.93 7.07
N LYS A 84 8.94 -14.18 7.54
CA LYS A 84 9.36 -14.23 8.95
C LYS A 84 8.35 -13.61 9.89
N ILE A 85 7.55 -12.66 9.43
CA ILE A 85 6.53 -11.98 10.23
C ILE A 85 5.36 -12.97 10.48
N LEU A 86 4.23 -12.76 9.86
CA LEU A 86 3.06 -13.64 9.93
C LEU A 86 2.78 -14.17 8.53
N PRO A 87 2.71 -15.49 8.30
CA PRO A 87 2.36 -16.03 7.00
C PRO A 87 1.05 -15.45 6.46
N GLY A 88 1.04 -15.05 5.20
CA GLY A 88 -0.09 -14.37 4.58
C GLY A 88 -0.14 -12.84 4.78
N THR A 89 0.87 -12.25 5.40
CA THR A 89 0.98 -10.79 5.54
C THR A 89 1.02 -10.09 4.18
N ASN A 90 0.35 -8.96 4.10
CA ASN A 90 0.43 -8.07 2.94
C ASN A 90 1.89 -7.76 2.59
N PRO A 91 2.33 -7.97 1.35
CA PRO A 91 3.72 -7.69 0.95
C PRO A 91 4.18 -6.26 1.27
N ILE A 92 3.27 -5.27 1.17
CA ILE A 92 3.60 -3.88 1.51
C ILE A 92 3.81 -3.69 3.02
N LYS A 93 3.05 -4.43 3.86
CA LYS A 93 3.24 -4.37 5.32
C LYS A 93 4.65 -4.79 5.72
N ALA A 94 5.28 -5.69 5.00
CA ALA A 94 6.66 -6.08 5.25
C ALA A 94 7.63 -4.89 5.20
N LEU A 95 7.31 -3.83 4.44
CA LEU A 95 8.09 -2.59 4.37
C LEU A 95 7.95 -1.71 5.61
N GLU A 96 7.06 -2.04 6.56
CA GLU A 96 6.87 -1.23 7.79
C GLU A 96 8.14 -1.11 8.64
N THR A 97 9.09 -2.05 8.49
CA THR A 97 10.38 -2.00 9.17
C THR A 97 11.39 -1.04 8.53
N LEU A 98 11.12 -0.51 7.34
CA LEU A 98 12.02 0.38 6.63
C LEU A 98 11.92 1.82 7.14
N PRO A 99 13.02 2.59 7.11
CA PRO A 99 12.99 4.01 7.42
C PRO A 99 12.12 4.76 6.40
N GLY A 100 11.50 5.86 6.83
CA GLY A 100 10.63 6.69 6.00
C GLY A 100 9.26 6.08 5.69
N VAL A 101 9.01 4.82 6.07
CA VAL A 101 7.76 4.10 5.83
C VAL A 101 6.89 4.06 7.07
N SER A 102 5.66 4.52 6.96
CA SER A 102 4.61 4.36 7.98
C SER A 102 3.47 3.54 7.40
N PHE A 103 3.47 2.23 7.65
CA PHE A 103 2.36 1.35 7.34
C PHE A 103 1.51 1.16 8.60
N GLN A 104 0.27 1.58 8.53
CA GLN A 104 -0.67 1.59 9.65
C GLN A 104 -1.88 0.73 9.29
N THR A 105 -2.31 -0.11 10.19
CA THR A 105 -3.45 -1.01 9.97
C THR A 105 -4.10 -1.43 11.29
N ALA A 106 -5.41 -1.65 11.24
CA ALA A 106 -6.16 -2.27 12.33
C ALA A 106 -6.29 -3.80 12.16
N ASP A 107 -5.60 -4.39 11.19
CA ASP A 107 -5.59 -5.82 10.89
C ASP A 107 -4.15 -6.36 11.00
N PRO A 108 -3.88 -7.44 11.76
CA PRO A 108 -2.51 -7.97 11.96
C PRO A 108 -1.82 -8.42 10.67
N TRP A 109 -2.56 -8.85 9.65
CA TRP A 109 -2.01 -9.15 8.32
C TRP A 109 -1.81 -7.91 7.44
N GLY A 110 -2.48 -6.79 7.77
CA GLY A 110 -2.54 -5.62 6.89
C GLY A 110 -3.29 -5.89 5.57
N ASN A 111 -4.21 -6.85 5.57
CA ASN A 111 -4.91 -7.27 4.37
C ASN A 111 -6.26 -6.57 4.17
N ASN A 112 -6.85 -6.00 5.22
CA ASN A 112 -8.09 -5.23 5.09
C ASN A 112 -7.80 -3.85 4.50
N GLU A 113 -8.22 -3.63 3.25
CA GLU A 113 -7.97 -2.38 2.52
C GLU A 113 -8.80 -1.20 3.04
N GLN A 114 -9.83 -1.45 3.86
CA GLN A 114 -10.68 -0.42 4.45
C GLN A 114 -10.01 0.28 5.64
N ASN A 115 -9.14 -0.42 6.35
CA ASN A 115 -8.53 0.05 7.61
C ASN A 115 -7.01 0.08 7.58
N LEU A 116 -6.42 0.35 6.42
CA LEU A 116 -4.97 0.53 6.27
C LEU A 116 -4.63 1.92 5.74
N SER A 117 -3.42 2.37 6.08
CA SER A 117 -2.84 3.60 5.57
C SER A 117 -1.33 3.41 5.38
N LEU A 118 -0.81 3.96 4.30
CA LEU A 118 0.63 3.96 4.00
C LEU A 118 1.09 5.38 3.74
N PHE A 119 2.20 5.76 4.36
CA PHE A 119 2.95 6.97 4.02
C PHE A 119 4.41 6.62 3.76
N VAL A 120 4.99 7.22 2.73
CA VAL A 120 6.42 7.20 2.46
C VAL A 120 6.88 8.64 2.24
N HIS A 121 7.76 9.15 3.10
CA HIS A 121 8.25 10.54 3.07
C HIS A 121 7.12 11.60 3.02
N GLY A 122 6.01 11.34 3.72
CA GLY A 122 4.85 12.23 3.74
C GLY A 122 3.87 12.06 2.57
N PHE A 123 4.19 11.23 1.58
CA PHE A 123 3.26 10.86 0.51
C PHE A 123 2.39 9.70 0.94
N SER A 124 1.10 9.82 0.69
CA SER A 124 0.13 8.74 0.95
C SER A 124 0.27 7.59 -0.06
N GLY A 125 -0.25 6.42 0.29
CA GLY A 125 -0.24 5.24 -0.59
C GLY A 125 -0.78 5.50 -2.00
N SER A 126 -1.78 6.37 -2.17
CA SER A 126 -2.30 6.76 -3.49
C SER A 126 -1.36 7.63 -4.34
N GLN A 127 -0.28 8.10 -3.75
CA GLN A 127 0.73 8.94 -4.39
C GLN A 127 2.01 8.18 -4.74
N LEU A 128 1.99 6.85 -4.56
CA LEU A 128 3.07 5.92 -4.90
C LEU A 128 2.73 5.11 -6.15
N GLY A 129 3.75 4.60 -6.84
CA GLY A 129 3.61 3.63 -7.90
C GLY A 129 3.74 2.20 -7.39
N TYR A 130 2.99 1.28 -7.97
CA TYR A 130 3.02 -0.14 -7.57
C TYR A 130 3.11 -1.03 -8.79
N THR A 131 3.99 -2.03 -8.75
CA THR A 131 4.07 -3.06 -9.80
C THR A 131 4.10 -4.47 -9.21
N LEU A 132 3.70 -5.44 -10.02
CA LEU A 132 4.01 -6.86 -9.82
C LEU A 132 4.73 -7.39 -11.08
N ASP A 133 5.99 -7.81 -10.93
CA ASP A 133 6.84 -8.28 -12.04
C ASP A 133 6.91 -7.28 -13.22
N GLY A 134 6.79 -5.97 -12.93
CA GLY A 134 6.73 -4.88 -13.88
C GLY A 134 5.31 -4.49 -14.36
N VAL A 135 4.28 -5.30 -14.11
CA VAL A 135 2.89 -4.93 -14.42
C VAL A 135 2.42 -3.86 -13.43
N PRO A 136 1.95 -2.68 -13.91
CA PRO A 136 1.44 -1.64 -13.03
C PRO A 136 0.16 -2.09 -12.33
N LEU A 137 0.10 -1.93 -11.02
CA LEU A 137 -1.06 -2.32 -10.22
C LEU A 137 -2.07 -1.18 -10.03
N GLY A 138 -1.68 0.06 -10.34
CA GLY A 138 -2.50 1.24 -10.18
C GLY A 138 -2.57 1.72 -8.73
N ASP A 139 -3.58 2.52 -8.43
CA ASP A 139 -3.76 3.16 -7.14
C ASP A 139 -4.28 2.16 -6.08
N GLN A 140 -3.70 2.17 -4.89
CA GLN A 140 -3.99 1.21 -3.82
C GLN A 140 -5.11 1.64 -2.87
N GLN A 141 -5.64 2.84 -3.01
CA GLN A 141 -6.72 3.30 -2.13
C GLN A 141 -8.08 2.76 -2.56
N TYR A 142 -8.85 2.27 -1.59
CA TYR A 142 -10.22 1.81 -1.78
C TYR A 142 -11.10 2.84 -2.51
N GLY A 143 -10.94 4.12 -2.24
CA GLY A 143 -11.70 5.19 -2.88
C GLY A 143 -11.42 5.39 -4.37
N ASN A 144 -10.38 4.79 -4.91
CA ASN A 144 -9.94 5.04 -6.29
C ASN A 144 -10.22 3.88 -7.26
N TYR A 145 -10.62 2.72 -6.81
CA TYR A 145 -11.07 1.53 -7.57
C TYR A 145 -10.32 1.24 -8.91
N ASN A 146 -9.17 1.86 -9.14
CA ASN A 146 -8.40 1.72 -10.37
C ASN A 146 -7.28 0.72 -10.25
N GLY A 147 -7.03 0.26 -9.03
CA GLY A 147 -5.86 -0.52 -8.69
C GLY A 147 -6.16 -1.89 -8.16
N LEU A 148 -5.17 -2.73 -8.34
CA LEU A 148 -5.07 -4.07 -7.77
C LEU A 148 -4.02 -4.01 -6.67
N SER A 149 -4.40 -4.28 -5.44
CA SER A 149 -3.44 -4.32 -4.33
C SER A 149 -2.49 -5.52 -4.44
N PRO A 150 -1.21 -5.42 -4.02
CA PRO A 150 -0.28 -6.53 -4.08
C PRO A 150 -0.78 -7.81 -3.42
N GLN A 151 -1.47 -7.73 -2.27
CA GLN A 151 -2.04 -8.89 -1.58
C GLN A 151 -3.19 -9.57 -2.35
N ARG A 152 -3.81 -8.89 -3.33
CA ARG A 152 -4.77 -9.49 -4.27
C ARG A 152 -4.10 -9.95 -5.56
N ALA A 153 -2.92 -9.45 -5.89
CA ALA A 153 -2.18 -9.75 -7.12
C ALA A 153 -1.28 -10.98 -6.99
N VAL A 154 -0.82 -11.31 -5.80
CA VAL A 154 0.07 -12.45 -5.52
C VAL A 154 -0.23 -13.03 -4.13
N ILE A 155 -0.17 -14.35 -3.99
CA ILE A 155 -0.19 -15.00 -2.68
C ILE A 155 1.11 -14.64 -1.94
N SER A 156 1.03 -14.20 -0.70
CA SER A 156 2.16 -13.69 0.08
C SER A 156 3.38 -14.62 0.09
N GLU A 157 3.17 -15.93 0.19
CA GLU A 157 4.24 -16.94 0.16
C GLU A 157 4.91 -17.09 -1.21
N ASN A 158 4.30 -16.55 -2.26
CA ASN A 158 4.88 -16.52 -3.60
C ASN A 158 5.58 -15.18 -3.92
N VAL A 159 5.77 -14.33 -2.93
CA VAL A 159 6.58 -13.12 -3.09
C VAL A 159 8.05 -13.52 -3.05
N GLY A 160 8.80 -13.15 -4.08
CA GLY A 160 10.26 -13.33 -4.15
C GLY A 160 11.01 -12.15 -3.52
N ALA A 161 10.54 -10.93 -3.78
CA ALA A 161 11.07 -9.71 -3.19
C ALA A 161 10.05 -8.56 -3.26
N VAL A 162 10.23 -7.57 -2.38
CA VAL A 162 9.59 -6.26 -2.47
C VAL A 162 10.66 -5.20 -2.44
N VAL A 163 10.62 -4.27 -3.38
CA VAL A 163 11.61 -3.19 -3.53
C VAL A 163 10.92 -1.85 -3.38
N LEU A 164 11.39 -1.05 -2.44
CA LEU A 164 11.00 0.34 -2.27
C LEU A 164 12.08 1.25 -2.86
N SER A 165 11.70 2.08 -3.82
CA SER A 165 12.51 3.20 -4.31
C SER A 165 11.84 4.48 -3.86
N SER A 166 12.28 5.02 -2.72
CA SER A 166 11.67 6.21 -2.11
C SER A 166 12.07 7.48 -2.84
N GLY A 167 11.12 8.40 -3.01
CA GLY A 167 11.34 9.72 -3.62
C GLY A 167 11.51 9.72 -5.14
N ALA A 168 12.17 8.71 -5.69
CA ALA A 168 12.51 8.64 -7.11
C ALA A 168 12.41 7.20 -7.62
N GLY A 169 11.29 6.79 -8.17
CA GLY A 169 11.16 5.49 -8.83
C GLY A 169 12.08 5.34 -10.06
N ASP A 170 12.18 4.14 -10.60
CA ASP A 170 12.87 3.92 -11.88
C ASP A 170 12.08 4.59 -13.03
N LEU A 171 12.80 5.18 -14.00
CA LEU A 171 12.16 5.80 -15.16
C LEU A 171 11.37 4.79 -16.00
N ALA A 172 11.84 3.55 -16.08
CA ALA A 172 11.19 2.48 -16.80
C ALA A 172 9.96 1.91 -16.08
N THR A 173 9.79 2.15 -14.76
CA THR A 173 8.64 1.65 -14.03
C THR A 173 7.34 2.33 -14.49
N PRO A 174 6.38 1.55 -15.04
CA PRO A 174 5.10 2.08 -15.46
C PRO A 174 4.24 2.46 -14.24
N SER A 175 3.71 3.68 -14.23
CA SER A 175 2.88 4.15 -13.13
C SER A 175 2.04 5.37 -13.49
N THR A 176 0.79 5.40 -13.01
CA THR A 176 -0.08 6.58 -13.05
C THR A 176 0.20 7.56 -11.91
N SER A 177 0.93 7.12 -10.88
CA SER A 177 1.31 7.93 -9.73
C SER A 177 2.65 7.47 -9.18
N ASN A 178 3.59 8.38 -8.99
CA ASN A 178 4.89 8.08 -8.39
C ASN A 178 5.50 9.30 -7.67
N LEU A 179 4.67 10.15 -7.09
CA LEU A 179 5.12 11.37 -6.42
C LEU A 179 6.12 11.08 -5.29
N GLY A 180 5.86 10.03 -4.49
CA GLY A 180 6.70 9.59 -3.39
C GLY A 180 7.62 8.42 -3.72
N GLY A 181 7.66 7.96 -4.97
CA GLY A 181 8.46 6.81 -5.40
C GLY A 181 7.64 5.61 -5.83
N THR A 182 8.26 4.43 -5.87
CA THR A 182 7.64 3.18 -6.32
C THR A 182 7.87 2.03 -5.34
N ILE A 183 6.90 1.12 -5.30
CA ILE A 183 6.98 -0.18 -4.62
C ILE A 183 6.81 -1.27 -5.68
N ASP A 184 7.89 -1.99 -5.94
CA ASP A 184 7.95 -3.03 -6.95
C ASP A 184 7.95 -4.39 -6.27
N THR A 185 6.90 -5.19 -6.49
CA THR A 185 6.77 -6.55 -5.98
C THR A 185 7.19 -7.53 -7.07
N PHE A 186 7.98 -8.51 -6.70
CA PHE A 186 8.43 -9.58 -7.60
C PHE A 186 7.90 -10.91 -7.09
N SER A 187 7.26 -11.68 -7.97
CA SER A 187 6.80 -13.01 -7.63
C SER A 187 7.97 -14.01 -7.63
N ALA A 188 7.91 -15.01 -6.74
CA ALA A 188 8.93 -16.03 -6.64
C ALA A 188 9.11 -16.81 -7.96
N THR A 189 10.33 -17.20 -8.25
CA THR A 189 10.62 -18.07 -9.38
C THR A 189 10.22 -19.52 -9.04
N PRO A 190 9.68 -20.32 -9.99
CA PRO A 190 9.48 -21.73 -9.80
C PRO A 190 10.79 -22.47 -9.46
N LEU A 191 10.73 -23.46 -8.59
CA LEU A 191 11.91 -24.23 -8.19
C LEU A 191 12.39 -25.17 -9.30
N GLN A 192 13.72 -25.36 -9.36
CA GLN A 192 14.35 -26.32 -10.28
C GLN A 192 14.10 -27.79 -9.88
N GLN A 193 13.76 -28.02 -8.63
CA GLN A 193 13.45 -29.37 -8.10
C GLN A 193 11.95 -29.48 -7.82
N ARG A 194 11.41 -30.68 -8.09
CA ARG A 194 10.01 -30.99 -7.76
C ARG A 194 9.80 -30.92 -6.25
N ARG A 195 8.76 -30.15 -5.85
CA ARG A 195 8.44 -29.96 -4.43
C ARG A 195 6.95 -29.65 -4.27
N ALA A 196 6.34 -30.23 -3.25
CA ALA A 196 5.05 -29.78 -2.72
C ALA A 196 5.27 -29.13 -1.37
N THR A 197 4.59 -28.03 -1.08
CA THR A 197 4.64 -27.34 0.22
C THR A 197 3.21 -27.12 0.71
N ILE A 198 2.98 -27.39 1.99
CA ILE A 198 1.69 -27.13 2.65
C ILE A 198 1.98 -26.34 3.92
N GLU A 199 1.15 -25.35 4.17
CA GLU A 199 1.20 -24.53 5.37
C GLU A 199 -0.21 -24.31 5.93
N GLN A 200 -0.36 -24.46 7.26
CA GLN A 200 -1.59 -24.23 7.98
C GLN A 200 -1.34 -23.28 9.15
N THR A 201 -2.03 -22.17 9.17
CA THR A 201 -1.99 -21.21 10.29
C THR A 201 -3.33 -21.20 11.01
N PHE A 202 -3.29 -21.27 12.34
CA PHE A 202 -4.42 -21.04 13.24
C PHE A 202 -4.14 -19.82 14.11
N GLY A 203 -5.15 -19.04 14.44
CA GLY A 203 -4.94 -17.85 15.24
C GLY A 203 -6.16 -17.32 15.96
N SER A 204 -5.94 -16.22 16.66
CA SER A 204 -6.98 -15.46 17.34
C SER A 204 -8.14 -15.13 16.38
N TYR A 205 -9.33 -14.90 16.94
CA TYR A 205 -10.56 -14.55 16.19
C TYR A 205 -10.93 -15.59 15.11
N LYS A 206 -10.81 -16.86 15.47
CA LYS A 206 -11.13 -18.02 14.62
C LYS A 206 -10.36 -18.04 13.29
N ALA A 207 -9.19 -17.42 13.26
CA ALA A 207 -8.38 -17.40 12.06
C ALA A 207 -7.89 -18.81 11.70
N SER A 208 -8.14 -19.21 10.45
CA SER A 208 -7.66 -20.45 9.85
C SER A 208 -7.23 -20.13 8.42
N ARG A 209 -5.94 -20.34 8.13
CA ARG A 209 -5.38 -20.07 6.80
C ARG A 209 -4.59 -21.29 6.32
N THR A 210 -4.98 -21.78 5.17
CA THR A 210 -4.34 -22.90 4.48
C THR A 210 -3.66 -22.39 3.22
N TYR A 211 -2.42 -22.76 2.98
CA TYR A 211 -1.68 -22.52 1.76
C TYR A 211 -1.07 -23.83 1.26
N GLY A 212 -1.09 -24.00 -0.06
CA GLY A 212 -0.44 -25.13 -0.75
C GLY A 212 0.21 -24.67 -2.03
N ARG A 213 1.42 -25.17 -2.31
CA ARG A 213 2.17 -24.92 -3.54
C ARG A 213 2.80 -26.21 -4.06
N PHE A 214 2.73 -26.38 -5.38
CA PHE A 214 3.42 -27.45 -6.09
C PHE A 214 4.34 -26.85 -7.14
N ASP A 215 5.62 -27.13 -7.05
CA ASP A 215 6.64 -26.84 -8.04
C ASP A 215 6.92 -28.10 -8.85
N THR A 216 6.90 -28.00 -10.17
CA THR A 216 7.12 -29.15 -11.08
C THR A 216 8.55 -29.64 -11.07
N GLY A 217 9.50 -28.80 -10.66
CA GLY A 217 10.90 -28.91 -11.04
C GLY A 217 11.10 -28.61 -12.52
N GLU A 218 12.32 -28.78 -13.02
CA GLU A 218 12.62 -28.63 -14.44
C GLU A 218 12.01 -29.80 -15.25
N PHE A 219 11.38 -29.48 -16.38
CA PHE A 219 10.82 -30.46 -17.30
C PHE A 219 10.94 -29.96 -18.74
N GLY A 220 11.00 -30.91 -19.69
CA GLY A 220 10.95 -30.63 -21.12
C GLY A 220 12.02 -29.66 -21.63
N GLY A 221 13.20 -29.60 -21.00
CA GLY A 221 14.32 -28.79 -21.45
C GLY A 221 14.11 -27.29 -21.15
N GLY A 222 14.36 -26.87 -19.90
CA GLY A 222 14.32 -25.47 -19.48
C GLY A 222 12.98 -24.92 -19.05
N ASN A 223 11.96 -25.75 -18.85
CA ASN A 223 10.66 -25.33 -18.34
C ASN A 223 10.57 -25.55 -16.82
N THR A 224 10.07 -24.57 -16.09
CA THR A 224 9.68 -24.70 -14.68
C THR A 224 8.32 -24.05 -14.45
N MET A 225 7.56 -24.60 -13.51
CA MET A 225 6.23 -24.05 -13.17
C MET A 225 5.91 -24.26 -11.69
N TYR A 226 5.20 -23.34 -11.11
CA TYR A 226 4.46 -23.61 -9.89
C TYR A 226 2.96 -23.32 -10.04
N VAL A 227 2.17 -24.02 -9.24
CA VAL A 227 0.77 -23.71 -8.99
C VAL A 227 0.57 -23.71 -7.48
N SER A 228 -0.17 -22.73 -6.98
CA SER A 228 -0.42 -22.60 -5.55
C SER A 228 -1.84 -22.09 -5.30
N ALA A 229 -2.39 -22.46 -4.16
CA ALA A 229 -3.68 -22.02 -3.70
C ALA A 229 -3.63 -21.65 -2.22
N MET A 230 -4.46 -20.70 -1.83
CA MET A 230 -4.68 -20.35 -0.43
C MET A 230 -6.15 -20.13 -0.12
N ARG A 231 -6.52 -20.36 1.14
CA ARG A 231 -7.80 -20.00 1.71
C ARG A 231 -7.60 -19.41 3.11
N LEU A 232 -8.24 -18.28 3.38
CA LEU A 232 -8.31 -17.66 4.69
C LEU A 232 -9.77 -17.57 5.12
N ASP A 233 -10.06 -18.04 6.33
CA ASP A 233 -11.30 -17.78 7.05
C ASP A 233 -10.95 -17.18 8.42
N ALA A 234 -11.42 -15.98 8.71
CA ALA A 234 -11.18 -15.28 9.97
C ALA A 234 -12.39 -14.38 10.31
N LYS A 235 -12.43 -13.93 11.55
CA LYS A 235 -13.29 -12.86 12.02
C LYS A 235 -12.46 -11.59 12.22
N ALA A 236 -13.08 -10.43 12.04
CA ALA A 236 -12.50 -9.21 12.54
C ALA A 236 -12.40 -9.27 14.07
N TRP A 237 -11.40 -8.61 14.64
CA TRP A 237 -11.15 -8.69 16.09
C TRP A 237 -12.17 -7.93 16.93
N ASP A 238 -12.83 -6.99 16.34
CA ASP A 238 -13.69 -5.97 16.98
C ASP A 238 -15.17 -6.19 16.70
N PHE A 239 -15.52 -7.16 15.84
CA PHE A 239 -16.89 -7.61 15.63
C PHE A 239 -16.92 -8.95 14.87
N GLU A 240 -18.09 -9.58 14.80
CA GLU A 240 -18.26 -10.92 14.19
C GLU A 240 -18.24 -10.92 12.64
N GLY A 241 -17.73 -9.86 12.01
CA GLY A 241 -17.63 -9.73 10.55
C GLY A 241 -16.61 -10.69 9.95
N LYS A 242 -16.95 -11.27 8.78
CA LYS A 242 -16.09 -12.19 8.06
C LYS A 242 -14.96 -11.45 7.33
N GLN A 243 -13.75 -11.95 7.52
CA GLN A 243 -12.57 -11.52 6.79
C GLN A 243 -11.89 -12.75 6.18
N GLY A 244 -11.65 -12.75 4.88
CA GLY A 244 -10.99 -13.88 4.24
C GLY A 244 -11.16 -13.94 2.74
N GLY A 245 -11.06 -15.16 2.22
CA GLY A 245 -11.17 -15.43 0.80
C GLY A 245 -10.30 -16.58 0.34
N LYS A 246 -10.20 -16.72 -0.96
CA LYS A 246 -9.39 -17.73 -1.63
C LYS A 246 -8.59 -17.11 -2.76
N GLN A 247 -7.41 -17.65 -3.03
CA GLN A 247 -6.54 -17.19 -4.11
C GLN A 247 -5.89 -18.39 -4.79
N LEU A 248 -5.75 -18.32 -6.11
CA LEU A 248 -5.04 -19.28 -6.95
C LEU A 248 -3.96 -18.51 -7.70
N ASN A 249 -2.74 -19.04 -7.71
CA ASN A 249 -1.61 -18.38 -8.36
C ASN A 249 -0.74 -19.40 -9.10
N ALA A 250 -0.33 -19.08 -10.32
CA ALA A 250 0.55 -19.92 -11.13
C ALA A 250 1.59 -19.07 -11.87
N LYS A 251 2.79 -19.59 -12.00
CA LYS A 251 3.87 -18.97 -12.80
C LYS A 251 4.60 -20.07 -13.56
N PHE A 252 4.76 -19.84 -14.86
CA PHE A 252 5.54 -20.67 -15.77
C PHE A 252 6.75 -19.88 -16.27
N VAL A 253 7.90 -20.49 -16.32
CA VAL A 253 9.14 -19.91 -16.83
C VAL A 253 9.79 -20.90 -17.78
N ARG A 254 10.22 -20.42 -18.94
CA ARG A 254 10.94 -21.18 -19.95
C ARG A 254 12.20 -20.42 -20.39
N ASP A 255 13.34 -21.03 -20.20
CA ASP A 255 14.59 -20.62 -20.87
C ASP A 255 14.58 -21.16 -22.30
N THR A 256 14.66 -20.26 -23.27
CA THR A 256 14.68 -20.61 -24.71
C THR A 256 16.09 -20.61 -25.30
N GLY A 257 17.12 -20.31 -24.48
CA GLY A 257 18.48 -20.10 -24.95
C GLY A 257 18.70 -18.71 -25.59
N ALA A 258 17.70 -18.17 -26.28
CA ALA A 258 17.70 -16.81 -26.84
C ALA A 258 17.02 -15.78 -25.91
N GLY A 259 16.46 -16.23 -24.80
CA GLY A 259 15.75 -15.38 -23.86
C GLY A 259 14.87 -16.18 -22.91
N VAL A 260 14.13 -15.47 -22.06
CA VAL A 260 13.29 -16.05 -21.04
C VAL A 260 11.82 -15.69 -21.30
N LEU A 261 10.97 -16.72 -21.42
CA LEU A 261 9.51 -16.57 -21.47
C LEU A 261 8.92 -16.81 -20.08
N THR A 262 8.13 -15.86 -19.61
CA THR A 262 7.39 -15.98 -18.35
C THR A 262 5.89 -15.81 -18.61
N ALA A 263 5.07 -16.69 -18.07
CA ALA A 263 3.62 -16.54 -18.02
C ALA A 263 3.15 -16.59 -16.56
N TYR A 264 2.19 -15.74 -16.20
CA TYR A 264 1.68 -15.61 -14.85
C TYR A 264 0.17 -15.54 -14.85
N PHE A 265 -0.42 -16.14 -13.85
CA PHE A 265 -1.86 -16.10 -13.60
C PHE A 265 -2.14 -15.97 -12.10
N ASN A 266 -3.07 -15.11 -11.75
CA ASN A 266 -3.61 -14.99 -10.40
C ASN A 266 -5.14 -14.80 -10.47
N TYR A 267 -5.83 -15.55 -9.64
CA TYR A 267 -7.24 -15.38 -9.30
C TYR A 267 -7.35 -15.10 -7.81
N ASN A 268 -8.13 -14.11 -7.44
CA ASN A 268 -8.42 -13.76 -6.06
C ASN A 268 -9.93 -13.55 -5.89
N ASP A 269 -10.48 -14.05 -4.79
CA ASP A 269 -11.86 -13.82 -4.36
C ASP A 269 -11.83 -13.52 -2.88
N LYS A 270 -12.09 -12.28 -2.51
CA LYS A 270 -11.86 -11.72 -1.19
C LYS A 270 -13.10 -11.06 -0.63
N ILE A 271 -13.34 -11.28 0.65
CA ILE A 271 -14.29 -10.53 1.46
C ILE A 271 -13.59 -9.90 2.64
N GLU A 272 -13.93 -8.67 2.94
CA GLU A 272 -13.41 -7.94 4.10
C GLU A 272 -14.49 -7.03 4.70
N PRO A 273 -14.46 -6.79 6.02
CA PRO A 273 -15.33 -5.82 6.64
C PRO A 273 -15.07 -4.43 6.05
N ASN A 274 -16.13 -3.74 5.70
CA ASN A 274 -16.10 -2.31 5.35
C ASN A 274 -16.55 -1.54 6.59
N GLU A 275 -15.63 -1.41 7.53
CA GLU A 275 -15.87 -0.89 8.86
C GLU A 275 -16.01 0.63 8.86
N ASP A 276 -16.90 1.14 9.72
CA ASP A 276 -16.92 2.57 10.01
C ASP A 276 -15.76 2.92 10.96
N SER A 277 -15.05 3.98 10.64
CA SER A 277 -14.03 4.53 11.51
C SER A 277 -14.62 5.29 12.69
N THR A 278 -13.92 5.31 13.82
CA THR A 278 -14.33 6.08 15.00
C THR A 278 -14.12 7.57 14.76
N VAL A 279 -15.18 8.36 15.01
CA VAL A 279 -15.15 9.82 14.89
C VAL A 279 -14.58 10.44 16.15
N HIS A 280 -13.69 11.41 16.03
CA HIS A 280 -13.12 12.22 17.10
C HIS A 280 -13.46 13.69 16.89
N LEU A 281 -13.90 14.34 17.98
CA LEU A 281 -14.27 15.74 18.00
C LEU A 281 -13.35 16.54 18.90
N ALA A 282 -13.21 17.84 18.63
CA ALA A 282 -12.51 18.75 19.50
C ALA A 282 -13.14 18.77 20.92
N GLY A 283 -12.32 18.56 21.95
CA GLY A 283 -12.76 18.51 23.34
C GLY A 283 -13.43 17.21 23.78
N GLU A 284 -13.41 16.18 22.94
CA GLU A 284 -13.93 14.85 23.29
C GLU A 284 -13.05 14.18 24.35
N THR A 285 -13.71 13.57 25.34
CA THR A 285 -13.05 12.84 26.44
C THR A 285 -13.22 11.32 26.31
N SER A 286 -13.94 10.85 25.28
CA SER A 286 -14.16 9.42 25.04
C SER A 286 -12.88 8.73 24.58
N SER A 287 -12.77 7.44 24.88
CA SER A 287 -11.63 6.65 24.41
C SER A 287 -11.60 6.59 22.89
N PRO A 288 -10.49 6.93 22.23
CA PRO A 288 -10.33 6.83 20.78
C PRO A 288 -10.38 5.38 20.27
N TYR A 289 -10.49 4.42 21.16
CA TYR A 289 -10.41 2.97 20.88
C TYR A 289 -11.76 2.26 21.03
N THR A 290 -12.83 3.00 21.25
CA THR A 290 -14.19 2.47 21.27
C THR A 290 -14.65 2.22 19.84
N ARG A 291 -15.16 1.03 19.59
CA ARG A 291 -15.71 0.69 18.27
C ARG A 291 -17.04 1.36 18.01
N PRO A 292 -17.28 1.84 16.77
CA PRO A 292 -18.50 2.57 16.44
C PRO A 292 -19.73 1.66 16.34
N PHE A 293 -19.58 0.35 16.10
CA PHE A 293 -20.71 -0.57 16.01
C PHE A 293 -20.33 -2.03 16.28
N THR A 294 -21.32 -2.80 16.70
CA THR A 294 -21.23 -4.24 16.87
C THR A 294 -22.07 -4.94 15.80
N TYR A 295 -21.62 -6.07 15.33
CA TYR A 295 -22.06 -6.69 14.10
C TYR A 295 -21.93 -8.21 14.16
N PRO A 296 -22.78 -9.01 13.51
CA PRO A 296 -24.04 -8.67 12.86
C PRO A 296 -25.23 -8.96 13.81
N ASP A 297 -25.77 -7.97 14.48
CA ASP A 297 -26.90 -8.10 15.38
C ASP A 297 -28.10 -7.29 14.88
N LEU A 298 -28.95 -7.90 14.05
CA LEU A 298 -30.14 -7.25 13.50
C LEU A 298 -31.15 -6.83 14.57
N PRO A 299 -31.50 -7.65 15.59
CA PRO A 299 -32.38 -7.23 16.67
C PRO A 299 -31.91 -5.97 17.40
N ALA A 300 -30.58 -5.90 17.70
CA ALA A 300 -29.98 -4.73 18.30
C ALA A 300 -30.01 -3.52 17.37
N ALA A 301 -29.67 -3.71 16.08
CA ALA A 301 -29.74 -2.67 15.06
C ALA A 301 -31.17 -2.09 14.91
N LEU A 302 -32.18 -2.93 14.88
CA LEU A 302 -33.60 -2.50 14.81
C LEU A 302 -34.05 -1.76 16.06
N LYS A 303 -33.60 -2.20 17.26
CA LYS A 303 -33.88 -1.50 18.52
C LYS A 303 -33.31 -0.08 18.54
N TYR A 304 -32.15 0.13 17.97
CA TYR A 304 -31.47 1.43 17.89
C TYR A 304 -31.84 2.23 16.63
N LEU A 305 -32.70 1.72 15.78
CA LEU A 305 -33.27 2.44 14.66
C LEU A 305 -34.17 3.57 15.17
N SER A 306 -33.62 4.78 15.21
CA SER A 306 -34.37 6.00 15.50
C SER A 306 -34.71 6.76 14.22
N PRO A 307 -35.67 7.69 14.25
CA PRO A 307 -35.94 8.60 13.14
C PRO A 307 -34.71 9.44 12.72
N THR A 308 -33.80 9.65 13.65
CA THR A 308 -32.52 10.36 13.41
C THR A 308 -31.37 9.40 13.09
N GLY A 309 -31.54 8.10 13.35
CA GLY A 309 -30.59 7.05 12.98
C GLY A 309 -29.24 7.07 13.68
N ALA A 310 -29.04 7.90 14.69
CA ALA A 310 -27.72 8.20 15.23
C ALA A 310 -27.61 8.09 16.75
N THR A 311 -28.49 7.30 17.41
CA THR A 311 -28.40 7.15 18.86
C THR A 311 -27.43 6.02 19.19
N PRO A 312 -26.25 6.28 19.80
CA PRO A 312 -25.36 5.23 20.28
C PRO A 312 -26.07 4.33 21.27
N ALA A 313 -25.74 3.03 21.26
CA ALA A 313 -26.20 2.11 22.29
C ALA A 313 -25.63 2.54 23.66
N ALA A 314 -26.38 2.22 24.73
CA ALA A 314 -25.96 2.53 26.09
C ALA A 314 -24.65 1.80 26.51
N ASP A 315 -24.31 0.71 25.82
CA ASP A 315 -23.08 -0.05 25.99
C ASP A 315 -21.89 0.52 25.20
N GLY A 316 -22.06 1.66 24.53
CA GLY A 316 -21.05 2.30 23.69
C GLY A 316 -20.97 1.77 22.25
N ASN A 317 -21.77 0.79 21.88
CA ASN A 317 -21.80 0.25 20.53
C ASN A 317 -22.77 1.02 19.64
N ASN A 318 -22.43 1.14 18.37
CA ASN A 318 -23.29 1.74 17.35
C ASN A 318 -23.86 0.63 16.45
N TYR A 319 -25.17 0.44 16.53
CA TYR A 319 -25.89 -0.55 15.73
C TYR A 319 -26.57 0.08 14.51
N HIS A 320 -26.09 1.24 14.06
CA HIS A 320 -26.67 1.97 12.95
C HIS A 320 -26.74 1.12 11.67
N ASN A 321 -25.64 0.44 11.33
CA ASN A 321 -25.63 -0.52 10.23
C ASN A 321 -25.71 -1.95 10.76
N TYR A 322 -26.55 -2.77 10.14
CA TYR A 322 -26.62 -4.19 10.45
C TYR A 322 -25.38 -4.92 9.95
N TYR A 323 -24.93 -4.61 8.74
CA TYR A 323 -23.64 -5.08 8.23
C TYR A 323 -23.05 -4.14 7.16
N SER A 324 -21.75 -4.23 7.00
CA SER A 324 -21.02 -3.55 5.93
C SER A 324 -19.80 -4.39 5.53
N ASP A 325 -19.68 -4.70 4.26
CA ASP A 325 -18.55 -5.48 3.72
C ASP A 325 -18.13 -5.02 2.32
N ALA A 326 -16.93 -5.45 1.91
CA ALA A 326 -16.42 -5.31 0.55
C ALA A 326 -16.02 -6.68 0.01
N GLN A 327 -16.54 -7.02 -1.16
CA GLN A 327 -16.27 -8.27 -1.86
C GLN A 327 -15.62 -7.96 -3.20
N ARG A 328 -14.53 -8.65 -3.54
CA ARG A 328 -13.77 -8.42 -4.77
C ARG A 328 -13.29 -9.71 -5.37
N THR A 329 -13.46 -9.81 -6.69
CA THR A 329 -12.94 -10.92 -7.51
C THR A 329 -12.01 -10.35 -8.56
N ASP A 330 -10.75 -10.74 -8.52
CA ASP A 330 -9.72 -10.30 -9.45
C ASP A 330 -9.18 -11.45 -10.29
N TYR A 331 -8.86 -11.13 -11.53
CA TYR A 331 -8.08 -11.96 -12.45
C TYR A 331 -6.92 -11.14 -12.99
N LEU A 332 -5.69 -11.53 -12.71
CA LEU A 332 -4.48 -10.92 -13.30
C LEU A 332 -3.73 -11.97 -14.11
N THR A 333 -3.40 -11.64 -15.34
CA THR A 333 -2.52 -12.47 -16.16
C THR A 333 -1.53 -11.61 -16.93
N TYR A 334 -0.33 -12.13 -17.14
CA TYR A 334 0.62 -11.54 -18.06
C TYR A 334 1.46 -12.60 -18.77
N VAL A 335 1.99 -12.23 -19.94
CA VAL A 335 3.04 -12.93 -20.65
C VAL A 335 4.18 -11.94 -20.88
N LYS A 336 5.39 -12.34 -20.50
CA LYS A 336 6.61 -11.55 -20.66
C LYS A 336 7.66 -12.38 -21.41
N TYR A 337 8.29 -11.77 -22.41
CA TYR A 337 9.44 -12.33 -23.09
C TYR A 337 10.62 -11.36 -23.00
N GLU A 338 11.70 -11.82 -22.41
CA GLU A 338 12.97 -11.12 -22.31
C GLU A 338 13.95 -11.74 -23.31
N ALA A 339 14.08 -11.09 -24.46
CA ALA A 339 14.99 -11.53 -25.52
C ALA A 339 16.42 -11.04 -25.23
N HIS A 340 17.38 -11.95 -25.29
CA HIS A 340 18.82 -11.64 -25.27
C HIS A 340 19.28 -11.49 -26.72
N LEU A 341 19.29 -10.24 -27.24
CA LEU A 341 19.67 -9.95 -28.62
C LEU A 341 21.18 -10.04 -28.83
N SER A 342 21.96 -9.79 -27.79
CA SER A 342 23.41 -10.00 -27.67
C SER A 342 23.77 -10.09 -26.18
N ASP A 343 25.04 -10.31 -25.87
CA ASP A 343 25.58 -10.30 -24.51
C ASP A 343 25.35 -8.97 -23.77
N THR A 344 25.20 -7.88 -24.53
CA THR A 344 25.05 -6.52 -24.00
C THR A 344 23.67 -5.93 -24.24
N THR A 345 22.80 -6.64 -24.97
CA THR A 345 21.51 -6.07 -25.40
C THR A 345 20.35 -6.99 -25.05
N LYS A 346 19.40 -6.44 -24.28
CA LYS A 346 18.14 -7.08 -23.88
C LYS A 346 16.95 -6.30 -24.38
N TRP A 347 15.91 -7.00 -24.81
CA TRP A 347 14.63 -6.43 -25.19
C TRP A 347 13.49 -7.17 -24.50
N THR A 348 12.85 -6.51 -23.56
CA THR A 348 11.74 -7.07 -22.76
C THR A 348 10.42 -6.60 -23.32
N ASN A 349 9.51 -7.53 -23.61
CA ASN A 349 8.13 -7.25 -24.01
C ASN A 349 7.18 -7.97 -23.09
N GLN A 350 6.16 -7.25 -22.58
CA GLN A 350 5.18 -7.79 -21.66
C GLN A 350 3.79 -7.30 -22.01
N ALA A 351 2.86 -8.25 -22.12
CA ALA A 351 1.44 -7.98 -22.26
C ALA A 351 0.71 -8.45 -21.02
N TYR A 352 -0.26 -7.68 -20.52
CA TYR A 352 -1.04 -8.06 -19.35
C TYR A 352 -2.52 -7.72 -19.51
N TYR A 353 -3.32 -8.41 -18.69
CA TYR A 353 -4.75 -8.15 -18.53
C TYR A 353 -5.15 -8.32 -17.07
N HIS A 354 -5.97 -7.39 -16.56
CA HIS A 354 -6.57 -7.43 -15.24
C HIS A 354 -8.07 -7.14 -15.32
N HIS A 355 -8.86 -7.91 -14.58
CA HIS A 355 -10.28 -7.70 -14.40
C HIS A 355 -10.60 -7.75 -12.91
N ASP A 356 -11.30 -6.74 -12.42
CA ASP A 356 -11.81 -6.65 -11.04
C ASP A 356 -13.32 -6.44 -11.09
N ASP A 357 -14.06 -7.37 -10.48
CA ASP A 357 -15.49 -7.26 -10.19
C ASP A 357 -15.67 -7.11 -8.69
N GLY A 358 -16.20 -5.97 -8.25
CA GLY A 358 -16.29 -5.66 -6.84
C GLY A 358 -17.63 -5.07 -6.42
N VAL A 359 -17.93 -5.25 -5.13
CA VAL A 359 -19.08 -4.64 -4.48
C VAL A 359 -18.77 -4.25 -3.04
N GLY A 360 -19.12 -3.03 -2.65
CA GLY A 360 -19.22 -2.62 -1.26
C GLY A 360 -20.69 -2.63 -0.86
N VAL A 361 -21.04 -3.40 0.16
CA VAL A 361 -22.43 -3.61 0.61
C VAL A 361 -22.61 -3.00 1.99
N VAL A 362 -23.72 -2.28 2.20
CA VAL A 362 -24.11 -1.74 3.49
C VAL A 362 -25.60 -1.97 3.68
N ALA A 363 -26.01 -2.69 4.72
CA ALA A 363 -27.40 -2.79 5.13
C ALA A 363 -27.65 -1.91 6.36
N GLY A 364 -28.52 -0.92 6.21
CA GLY A 364 -28.74 0.09 7.23
C GLY A 364 -30.06 0.86 7.05
N PRO A 365 -30.35 1.80 7.95
CA PRO A 365 -31.54 2.59 7.89
C PRO A 365 -31.57 3.57 6.72
N ILE A 366 -32.69 3.66 6.03
CA ILE A 366 -32.93 4.56 4.89
C ILE A 366 -33.09 6.02 5.34
N GLY A 367 -33.62 6.23 6.53
CA GLY A 367 -33.99 7.56 7.02
C GLY A 367 -32.82 8.42 7.49
N VAL A 368 -31.64 7.84 7.54
CA VAL A 368 -30.44 8.50 8.07
C VAL A 368 -29.77 9.36 7.02
N ALA A 369 -29.24 10.52 7.45
CA ALA A 369 -28.42 11.40 6.64
C ALA A 369 -29.10 11.96 5.36
N GLY A 370 -30.41 12.23 5.39
CA GLY A 370 -31.08 12.88 4.27
C GLY A 370 -31.37 11.97 3.07
N LEU A 371 -31.27 10.65 3.24
CA LEU A 371 -31.60 9.69 2.17
C LEU A 371 -32.98 9.87 1.56
N PRO A 372 -34.09 10.15 2.31
CA PRO A 372 -35.37 10.47 1.68
C PRO A 372 -35.31 11.70 0.78
N GLY A 373 -34.60 12.75 1.19
CA GLY A 373 -34.39 13.94 0.37
C GLY A 373 -33.60 13.62 -0.90
N LEU A 374 -32.55 12.77 -0.80
CA LEU A 374 -31.78 12.28 -1.92
C LEU A 374 -32.66 11.53 -2.93
N PHE A 375 -33.44 10.56 -2.42
CA PHE A 375 -34.28 9.76 -3.30
C PHE A 375 -35.37 10.58 -3.98
N SER A 376 -35.92 11.60 -3.33
CA SER A 376 -36.86 12.50 -3.96
C SER A 376 -36.25 13.29 -5.11
N VAL A 377 -34.95 13.52 -5.06
CA VAL A 377 -34.18 14.15 -6.15
C VAL A 377 -34.02 13.21 -7.35
N TYR A 378 -33.64 11.95 -7.09
CA TYR A 378 -33.44 10.95 -8.13
C TYR A 378 -34.78 10.37 -8.66
N PHE A 379 -35.78 10.28 -7.77
CA PHE A 379 -37.05 9.61 -8.02
C PHE A 379 -38.25 10.44 -7.51
N PRO A 380 -38.47 11.65 -8.08
CA PRO A 380 -39.43 12.63 -7.54
C PRO A 380 -40.89 12.14 -7.52
N ASN A 381 -41.17 11.12 -8.31
CA ASN A 381 -42.54 10.58 -8.45
C ASN A 381 -42.74 9.24 -7.73
N GLN A 382 -41.79 8.82 -6.89
CA GLN A 382 -41.86 7.54 -6.18
C GLN A 382 -42.11 7.73 -4.68
N ASN A 383 -42.99 6.90 -4.14
CA ASN A 383 -43.21 6.79 -2.70
C ASN A 383 -42.17 5.83 -2.11
N LEU A 384 -41.10 6.36 -1.54
CA LEU A 384 -39.98 5.59 -1.03
C LEU A 384 -40.35 4.63 0.10
N LYS A 385 -41.35 4.96 0.93
CA LYS A 385 -41.86 4.04 1.95
C LYS A 385 -42.50 2.79 1.34
N GLN A 386 -43.16 2.94 0.20
CA GLN A 386 -43.70 1.79 -0.52
C GLN A 386 -42.59 0.97 -1.19
N VAL A 387 -41.58 1.64 -1.75
CA VAL A 387 -40.49 0.98 -2.46
C VAL A 387 -39.61 0.16 -1.51
N PHE A 388 -39.27 0.69 -0.34
CA PHE A 388 -38.37 0.03 0.62
C PHE A 388 -39.10 -0.62 1.82
N GLY A 389 -40.43 -0.60 1.84
CA GLY A 389 -41.23 -1.10 2.94
C GLY A 389 -41.22 -0.17 4.16
N ASN A 390 -41.99 -0.58 5.21
CA ASN A 390 -42.15 0.26 6.40
C ASN A 390 -41.02 0.08 7.44
N SER A 391 -40.06 -0.81 7.24
CA SER A 391 -38.99 -1.11 8.20
C SER A 391 -37.99 0.04 8.36
N GLY A 392 -37.89 0.91 7.36
CA GLY A 392 -36.84 1.93 7.32
C GLY A 392 -35.46 1.39 7.00
N TYR A 393 -35.30 0.11 6.65
CA TYR A 393 -34.03 -0.53 6.26
C TYR A 393 -33.94 -0.77 4.75
N ALA A 394 -32.72 -0.64 4.22
CA ALA A 394 -32.39 -1.03 2.85
C ALA A 394 -30.97 -1.55 2.78
N THR A 395 -30.65 -2.27 1.72
CA THR A 395 -29.27 -2.59 1.35
C THR A 395 -28.82 -1.65 0.25
N ARG A 396 -27.71 -0.96 0.48
CA ARG A 396 -27.01 -0.14 -0.51
C ARG A 396 -25.79 -0.90 -1.00
N ALA A 397 -25.60 -0.99 -2.31
CA ALA A 397 -24.39 -1.51 -2.91
C ALA A 397 -23.71 -0.47 -3.79
N THR A 398 -22.39 -0.40 -3.72
CA THR A 398 -21.56 0.26 -4.73
C THR A 398 -20.84 -0.84 -5.47
N GLU A 399 -21.27 -1.08 -6.70
CA GLU A 399 -20.80 -2.14 -7.58
C GLU A 399 -19.87 -1.55 -8.62
N TYR A 400 -18.79 -2.27 -8.96
CA TYR A 400 -17.86 -1.82 -10.00
C TYR A 400 -17.31 -3.01 -10.78
N ASP A 401 -17.01 -2.75 -12.06
CA ASP A 401 -16.36 -3.67 -12.99
C ASP A 401 -15.24 -2.88 -13.68
N ILE A 402 -13.99 -3.35 -13.53
CA ILE A 402 -12.79 -2.70 -14.05
C ILE A 402 -12.04 -3.69 -14.94
N LYS A 403 -11.77 -3.27 -16.17
CA LYS A 403 -11.01 -4.04 -17.15
C LYS A 403 -9.82 -3.23 -17.62
N ARG A 404 -8.61 -3.75 -17.37
CA ARG A 404 -7.37 -3.11 -17.79
C ARG A 404 -6.55 -4.06 -18.63
N GLY A 405 -5.94 -3.55 -19.67
CA GLY A 405 -4.98 -4.29 -20.47
C GLY A 405 -3.89 -3.38 -20.99
N GLY A 406 -2.65 -3.88 -21.06
CA GLY A 406 -1.55 -3.04 -21.49
C GLY A 406 -0.37 -3.81 -22.08
N LEU A 407 0.51 -3.02 -22.67
CA LEU A 407 1.76 -3.47 -23.28
C LEU A 407 2.91 -2.66 -22.70
N ILE A 408 4.00 -3.33 -22.34
CA ILE A 408 5.27 -2.75 -21.90
C ILE A 408 6.36 -3.27 -22.83
N SER A 409 7.21 -2.36 -23.33
CA SER A 409 8.34 -2.73 -24.17
C SER A 409 9.55 -1.92 -23.73
N ASN A 410 10.60 -2.59 -23.27
CA ASN A 410 11.82 -1.97 -22.74
C ASN A 410 13.04 -2.56 -23.44
N PHE A 411 13.90 -1.68 -23.94
CA PHE A 411 15.15 -2.02 -24.59
C PHE A 411 16.31 -1.48 -23.75
N VAL A 412 17.28 -2.32 -23.44
CA VAL A 412 18.49 -1.96 -22.70
C VAL A 412 19.70 -2.46 -23.46
N THR A 413 20.68 -1.59 -23.67
CA THR A 413 21.93 -1.95 -24.34
C THR A 413 23.14 -1.29 -23.67
N GLU A 414 24.26 -2.00 -23.63
CA GLU A 414 25.53 -1.46 -23.17
C GLU A 414 26.44 -1.16 -24.38
N VAL A 415 26.86 0.09 -24.48
CA VAL A 415 27.76 0.56 -25.57
C VAL A 415 28.93 1.33 -24.94
N GLY A 416 30.11 0.73 -24.93
CA GLY A 416 31.28 1.29 -24.24
C GLY A 416 31.00 1.45 -22.74
N ASN A 417 31.05 2.67 -22.23
CA ASN A 417 30.81 3.00 -20.83
C ASN A 417 29.35 3.46 -20.56
N HIS A 418 28.47 3.34 -21.53
CA HIS A 418 27.06 3.75 -21.45
C HIS A 418 26.14 2.54 -21.35
N LYS A 419 25.19 2.60 -20.44
CA LYS A 419 24.07 1.69 -20.37
C LYS A 419 22.80 2.47 -20.70
N ILE A 420 22.32 2.30 -21.92
CA ILE A 420 21.20 3.04 -22.47
C ILE A 420 19.93 2.20 -22.36
N GLY A 421 18.91 2.76 -21.74
CA GLY A 421 17.58 2.17 -21.65
C GLY A 421 16.52 3.07 -22.27
N PHE A 422 15.64 2.51 -23.09
CA PHE A 422 14.48 3.22 -23.61
C PHE A 422 13.30 2.27 -23.77
N GLY A 423 12.10 2.82 -23.73
CA GLY A 423 10.92 2.00 -23.87
C GLY A 423 9.63 2.77 -23.63
N GLY A 424 8.57 2.01 -23.50
CA GLY A 424 7.26 2.57 -23.27
C GLY A 424 6.26 1.59 -22.67
N TRP A 425 5.24 2.19 -22.14
CA TRP A 425 4.06 1.51 -21.61
C TRP A 425 2.81 2.17 -22.18
N TRP A 426 1.87 1.32 -22.58
CA TRP A 426 0.51 1.71 -22.91
C TRP A 426 -0.48 0.86 -22.13
N GLU A 427 -1.52 1.48 -21.57
CA GLU A 427 -2.63 0.81 -20.90
C GLU A 427 -3.94 1.40 -21.36
N HIS A 428 -4.91 0.53 -21.61
CA HIS A 428 -6.32 0.87 -21.72
C HIS A 428 -7.06 0.34 -20.48
N ASN A 429 -7.82 1.21 -19.84
CA ASN A 429 -8.61 0.90 -18.65
C ASN A 429 -10.05 1.37 -18.86
N LYS A 430 -10.99 0.44 -18.70
CA LYS A 430 -12.42 0.72 -18.73
C LYS A 430 -13.04 0.34 -17.40
N ALA A 431 -13.63 1.32 -16.71
CA ALA A 431 -14.25 1.14 -15.41
C ALA A 431 -15.73 1.54 -15.47
N SER A 432 -16.59 0.71 -14.91
CA SER A 432 -17.97 1.07 -14.61
C SER A 432 -18.20 1.02 -13.10
N ALA A 433 -19.03 1.92 -12.57
CA ALA A 433 -19.44 1.89 -11.18
C ALA A 433 -20.90 2.30 -11.04
N TYR A 434 -21.64 1.54 -10.25
CA TYR A 434 -23.05 1.77 -10.01
C TYR A 434 -23.33 1.82 -8.51
N ARG A 435 -24.15 2.76 -8.07
CA ARG A 435 -24.74 2.74 -6.74
C ARG A 435 -26.19 2.33 -6.84
N ARG A 436 -26.53 1.18 -6.21
CA ARG A 436 -27.83 0.57 -6.25
C ARG A 436 -28.40 0.35 -4.87
N TRP A 437 -29.71 0.34 -4.78
CA TRP A 437 -30.45 0.12 -3.56
C TRP A 437 -31.39 -1.07 -3.73
N TYR A 438 -31.40 -1.93 -2.71
CA TYR A 438 -32.10 -3.20 -2.70
C TYR A 438 -33.05 -3.26 -1.51
N ALA A 439 -34.16 -4.01 -1.65
CA ALA A 439 -35.03 -4.31 -0.53
C ALA A 439 -34.25 -5.08 0.56
N PHE A 440 -34.60 -4.81 1.80
CA PHE A 440 -34.13 -5.57 2.95
C PHE A 440 -35.33 -6.00 3.77
N ASP A 441 -35.60 -7.31 3.81
CA ASP A 441 -36.67 -7.88 4.62
C ASP A 441 -36.16 -8.13 6.04
N VAL A 442 -36.63 -7.32 7.00
CA VAL A 442 -36.23 -7.44 8.42
C VAL A 442 -36.73 -8.70 9.07
N ASN A 443 -37.80 -9.34 8.53
CA ASN A 443 -38.35 -10.59 9.03
C ASN A 443 -37.65 -11.83 8.46
N ASN A 444 -37.02 -11.68 7.31
CA ASN A 444 -36.27 -12.74 6.66
C ASN A 444 -34.98 -12.15 6.03
N PRO A 445 -34.02 -11.72 6.88
CA PRO A 445 -32.81 -11.07 6.42
C PRO A 445 -31.95 -12.02 5.56
N THR A 446 -31.48 -11.54 4.41
CA THR A 446 -30.49 -12.24 3.63
C THR A 446 -29.15 -12.32 4.38
N SER A 447 -28.31 -13.29 4.01
CA SER A 447 -26.96 -13.37 4.53
C SER A 447 -26.22 -12.05 4.27
N PRO A 448 -25.50 -11.50 5.26
CA PRO A 448 -24.67 -10.30 5.04
C PRO A 448 -23.57 -10.50 4.01
N TYR A 449 -23.24 -11.74 3.65
CA TYR A 449 -22.16 -12.09 2.73
C TYR A 449 -22.65 -12.41 1.32
N ASP A 450 -23.96 -12.41 1.11
CA ASP A 450 -24.52 -12.63 -0.22
C ASP A 450 -24.61 -11.30 -0.98
N ARG A 451 -24.10 -11.30 -2.20
CA ARG A 451 -24.23 -10.14 -3.08
C ARG A 451 -25.72 -9.90 -3.39
N PRO A 452 -26.27 -8.70 -3.13
CA PRO A 452 -27.68 -8.44 -3.37
C PRO A 452 -28.00 -8.51 -4.86
N ALA A 453 -29.20 -9.01 -5.19
CA ALA A 453 -29.71 -9.13 -6.56
C ALA A 453 -31.02 -8.34 -6.72
N ASN A 454 -31.37 -7.98 -7.94
CA ASN A 454 -32.60 -7.28 -8.30
C ASN A 454 -32.72 -5.90 -7.60
N PRO A 455 -31.94 -4.91 -8.01
CA PRO A 455 -31.99 -3.57 -7.44
C PRO A 455 -33.36 -2.93 -7.65
N LEU A 456 -33.89 -2.30 -6.60
CA LEU A 456 -35.10 -1.49 -6.70
C LEU A 456 -34.84 -0.17 -7.41
N ILE A 457 -33.68 0.43 -7.14
CA ILE A 457 -33.30 1.75 -7.63
C ILE A 457 -31.81 1.76 -7.94
N THR A 458 -31.44 2.32 -9.11
CA THR A 458 -30.07 2.72 -9.42
C THR A 458 -29.93 4.22 -9.22
N GLN A 459 -29.15 4.62 -8.23
CA GLN A 459 -28.92 6.02 -7.88
C GLN A 459 -28.10 6.74 -8.92
N TYR A 460 -27.00 6.13 -9.35
CA TYR A 460 -26.17 6.56 -10.47
C TYR A 460 -25.42 5.38 -11.09
N GLY A 461 -25.00 5.57 -12.31
CA GLY A 461 -24.07 4.70 -13.00
C GLY A 461 -23.07 5.52 -13.78
N SER A 462 -21.77 5.21 -13.65
CA SER A 462 -20.68 5.86 -14.36
C SER A 462 -19.93 4.90 -15.26
N LEU A 463 -19.42 5.42 -16.37
CA LEU A 463 -18.48 4.74 -17.27
C LEU A 463 -17.28 5.65 -17.49
N ILE A 464 -16.09 5.15 -17.21
CA ILE A 464 -14.83 5.83 -17.46
C ILE A 464 -13.99 4.98 -18.42
N ASP A 465 -13.52 5.60 -19.48
CA ASP A 465 -12.55 5.06 -20.43
C ASP A 465 -11.26 5.85 -20.30
N ASN A 466 -10.14 5.19 -20.06
CA ASN A 466 -8.86 5.85 -19.80
C ASN A 466 -7.74 5.13 -20.58
N ASN A 467 -7.01 5.91 -21.36
CA ASN A 467 -5.79 5.46 -22.03
C ASN A 467 -4.59 6.20 -21.43
N VAL A 468 -3.57 5.44 -21.08
CA VAL A 468 -2.31 5.95 -20.55
C VAL A 468 -1.16 5.57 -21.47
N VAL A 469 -0.26 6.51 -21.73
CA VAL A 469 1.00 6.26 -22.44
C VAL A 469 2.16 6.86 -21.64
N GLN A 470 3.17 6.07 -21.42
CA GLN A 470 4.44 6.50 -20.85
C GLN A 470 5.58 6.08 -21.77
N LEU A 471 6.49 7.00 -22.07
CA LEU A 471 7.74 6.75 -22.78
C LEU A 471 8.88 7.12 -21.84
N HIS A 472 10.00 6.42 -21.92
CA HIS A 472 11.21 6.77 -21.17
C HIS A 472 12.46 6.58 -22.00
N LEU A 473 13.50 7.37 -21.66
CA LEU A 473 14.86 7.25 -22.12
C LEU A 473 15.78 7.55 -20.95
N GLN A 474 16.78 6.70 -20.74
CA GLN A 474 17.81 6.90 -19.72
C GLN A 474 19.17 6.44 -20.21
N ASP A 475 20.22 7.05 -19.70
CA ASP A 475 21.60 6.65 -19.86
C ASP A 475 22.29 6.62 -18.50
N GLU A 476 22.98 5.55 -18.19
CA GLU A 476 23.95 5.47 -17.10
C GLU A 476 25.34 5.46 -17.73
N TRP A 477 26.06 6.57 -17.55
CA TRP A 477 27.41 6.75 -18.05
C TRP A 477 28.44 6.48 -16.95
N ARG A 478 29.21 5.41 -17.09
CA ARG A 478 30.35 5.07 -16.22
C ARG A 478 31.55 5.89 -16.62
N MET A 479 31.64 7.13 -16.14
CA MET A 479 32.75 8.04 -16.48
C MET A 479 34.08 7.51 -15.98
N GLN A 480 34.07 6.84 -14.82
CA GLN A 480 35.23 6.20 -14.20
C GLN A 480 34.80 4.87 -13.57
N PRO A 481 35.68 3.93 -13.27
CA PRO A 481 35.34 2.66 -12.64
C PRO A 481 34.57 2.81 -11.32
N ASN A 482 34.77 3.93 -10.63
CA ASN A 482 34.15 4.24 -9.35
C ASN A 482 33.16 5.42 -9.40
N PHE A 483 32.82 5.95 -10.58
CA PHE A 483 31.91 7.07 -10.71
C PHE A 483 30.97 6.91 -11.92
N ALA A 484 29.66 6.92 -11.65
CA ALA A 484 28.62 6.85 -12.66
C ALA A 484 27.66 8.04 -12.57
N LEU A 485 27.25 8.54 -13.72
CA LEU A 485 26.16 9.50 -13.87
C LEU A 485 24.97 8.81 -14.50
N GLN A 486 23.78 9.14 -14.05
CA GLN A 486 22.52 8.72 -14.65
C GLN A 486 21.75 9.97 -15.10
N ALA A 487 21.29 9.97 -16.33
CA ALA A 487 20.44 11.03 -16.87
C ALA A 487 19.32 10.40 -17.70
N GLY A 488 18.13 10.97 -17.60
CA GLY A 488 17.01 10.47 -18.38
C GLY A 488 15.73 11.27 -18.13
N PHE A 489 14.68 10.83 -18.78
CA PHE A 489 13.35 11.38 -18.58
C PHE A 489 12.28 10.34 -18.89
N LYS A 490 11.08 10.55 -18.38
CA LYS A 490 9.86 9.88 -18.82
C LYS A 490 8.78 10.86 -19.20
N SER A 491 7.81 10.40 -19.97
CA SER A 491 6.56 11.11 -20.22
C SER A 491 5.44 10.56 -19.33
N SER A 492 4.35 11.31 -19.21
CA SER A 492 3.08 10.83 -18.64
C SER A 492 1.93 11.46 -19.41
N LEU A 493 1.25 10.63 -20.20
CA LEU A 493 0.16 11.05 -21.07
C LEU A 493 -1.09 10.29 -20.63
N GLN A 494 -2.20 11.02 -20.40
CA GLN A 494 -3.50 10.48 -20.01
C GLN A 494 -4.59 11.03 -20.91
N PHE A 495 -5.46 10.13 -21.38
CA PHE A 495 -6.63 10.46 -22.19
C PHE A 495 -7.82 9.75 -21.57
N ALA A 496 -8.55 10.43 -20.68
CA ALA A 496 -9.67 9.88 -19.96
C ALA A 496 -10.98 10.51 -20.40
N GLU A 497 -12.02 9.70 -20.57
CA GLU A 497 -13.38 10.14 -20.89
C GLU A 497 -14.36 9.51 -19.92
N GLY A 498 -15.20 10.34 -19.29
CA GLY A 498 -16.23 9.90 -18.35
C GLY A 498 -17.62 10.25 -18.81
N SER A 499 -18.56 9.35 -18.53
CA SER A 499 -19.99 9.51 -18.78
C SER A 499 -20.83 8.89 -17.67
N PHE A 500 -22.08 9.33 -17.57
CA PHE A 500 -23.06 8.79 -16.62
C PHE A 500 -24.31 8.31 -17.35
N PRO A 501 -24.40 7.02 -17.70
CA PRO A 501 -25.58 6.45 -18.32
C PRO A 501 -26.82 6.47 -17.40
N VAL A 502 -26.59 6.49 -16.08
CA VAL A 502 -27.67 6.72 -15.10
C VAL A 502 -27.27 7.90 -14.22
N GLN A 503 -28.13 8.90 -14.16
CA GLN A 503 -27.90 10.11 -13.38
C GLN A 503 -29.23 10.72 -12.92
N PRO A 504 -29.21 11.64 -11.93
CA PRO A 504 -30.41 12.34 -11.48
C PRO A 504 -31.11 13.09 -12.63
N ALA A 505 -32.41 13.22 -12.52
CA ALA A 505 -33.16 14.08 -13.44
C ALA A 505 -32.64 15.51 -13.40
N LEU A 506 -32.56 16.15 -14.57
CA LEU A 506 -32.20 17.56 -14.68
C LEU A 506 -33.10 18.39 -13.75
N GLY A 507 -32.55 19.14 -12.88
CA GLY A 507 -33.33 20.00 -12.02
C GLY A 507 -33.20 19.73 -10.54
N ALA A 508 -32.67 18.61 -10.17
CA ALA A 508 -32.99 18.00 -8.90
C ALA A 508 -31.90 18.09 -7.82
N ILE A 509 -30.67 18.50 -8.12
CA ILE A 509 -29.62 18.61 -7.11
C ILE A 509 -29.53 20.05 -6.60
N ALA A 510 -29.80 20.26 -5.31
CA ALA A 510 -29.69 21.57 -4.69
C ALA A 510 -28.26 22.13 -4.78
N GLY A 511 -28.11 23.33 -5.32
CA GLY A 511 -26.84 24.05 -5.37
C GLY A 511 -25.92 23.74 -6.55
N GLY A 512 -26.33 22.89 -7.49
CA GLY A 512 -25.54 22.53 -8.66
C GLY A 512 -26.31 22.51 -9.96
N SER A 513 -25.59 22.30 -11.08
CA SER A 513 -26.24 21.87 -12.29
C SER A 513 -26.69 20.43 -12.07
N LYS A 514 -27.79 20.15 -12.58
CA LYS A 514 -28.71 19.07 -12.36
C LYS A 514 -28.36 17.78 -13.09
N ALA A 515 -27.14 17.67 -13.60
CA ALA A 515 -26.57 16.50 -14.25
C ALA A 515 -25.15 16.27 -13.75
N LEU A 516 -24.77 15.02 -13.59
CA LEU A 516 -23.39 14.64 -13.28
C LEU A 516 -22.50 14.98 -14.48
N PRO A 517 -21.25 15.43 -14.26
CA PRO A 517 -20.40 15.91 -15.34
C PRO A 517 -19.99 14.82 -16.30
N VAL A 518 -19.98 15.14 -17.58
CA VAL A 518 -19.47 14.28 -18.64
C VAL A 518 -18.36 15.00 -19.40
N GLY A 519 -17.43 14.24 -19.98
CA GLY A 519 -16.39 14.81 -20.82
C GLY A 519 -15.02 14.20 -20.65
N LYS A 520 -14.03 14.87 -21.25
CA LYS A 520 -12.65 14.40 -21.36
C LYS A 520 -11.71 15.20 -20.50
N ILE A 521 -10.81 14.51 -19.82
CA ILE A 521 -9.62 15.06 -19.16
C ILE A 521 -8.39 14.53 -19.89
N ILE A 522 -7.49 15.43 -20.28
CA ILE A 522 -6.28 15.10 -21.01
C ILE A 522 -5.08 15.69 -20.28
N THR A 523 -4.11 14.84 -19.94
CA THR A 523 -2.80 15.25 -19.43
C THR A 523 -1.73 14.91 -20.45
N LYS A 524 -0.84 15.87 -20.76
CA LYS A 524 0.29 15.68 -21.67
C LYS A 524 1.56 16.27 -21.05
N LYS A 525 2.24 15.50 -20.23
CA LYS A 525 3.56 15.86 -19.66
C LYS A 525 4.63 15.00 -20.33
N TRP A 526 5.34 15.60 -21.30
CA TRP A 526 6.30 14.89 -22.14
C TRP A 526 7.67 14.71 -21.47
N PHE A 527 8.01 15.56 -20.52
CA PHE A 527 9.36 15.62 -19.98
C PHE A 527 9.34 15.72 -18.45
N LEU A 528 9.60 14.59 -17.80
CA LEU A 528 9.79 14.44 -16.36
C LEU A 528 11.23 13.95 -16.18
N PRO A 529 12.20 14.89 -15.98
CA PRO A 529 13.63 14.54 -15.95
C PRO A 529 14.03 13.86 -14.66
N GLN A 530 15.11 13.07 -14.78
CA GLN A 530 15.88 12.50 -13.69
C GLN A 530 17.37 12.71 -13.95
N LEU A 531 18.11 13.12 -12.93
CA LEU A 531 19.56 13.18 -12.88
C LEU A 531 20.03 12.50 -11.61
N GLY A 532 21.05 11.66 -11.70
CA GLY A 532 21.65 10.99 -10.57
C GLY A 532 23.16 10.82 -10.74
N ALA A 533 23.85 10.71 -9.63
CA ALA A 533 25.26 10.38 -9.60
C ALA A 533 25.53 9.35 -8.49
N ARG A 534 26.49 8.49 -8.74
CA ARG A 534 26.99 7.53 -7.78
C ARG A 534 28.52 7.58 -7.77
N TRP A 535 29.08 7.69 -6.59
CA TRP A 535 30.53 7.66 -6.37
C TRP A 535 30.89 6.59 -5.35
N ASP A 536 31.56 5.55 -5.79
CA ASP A 536 32.13 4.51 -4.96
C ASP A 536 33.48 5.00 -4.40
N LEU A 537 33.45 5.60 -3.19
CA LEU A 537 34.63 6.12 -2.51
C LEU A 537 35.64 5.03 -2.21
N THR A 538 35.13 3.86 -1.84
CA THR A 538 35.83 2.60 -1.63
C THR A 538 34.96 1.45 -2.13
N PRO A 539 35.47 0.22 -2.23
CA PRO A 539 34.61 -0.94 -2.55
C PRO A 539 33.45 -1.18 -1.55
N ARG A 540 33.44 -0.45 -0.43
CA ARG A 540 32.49 -0.63 0.67
C ARG A 540 31.70 0.63 1.00
N ASP A 541 32.12 1.79 0.50
CA ASP A 541 31.49 3.08 0.78
C ASP A 541 31.07 3.75 -0.50
N GLN A 542 29.84 4.19 -0.51
CA GLN A 542 29.24 4.82 -1.68
C GLN A 542 28.51 6.09 -1.26
N VAL A 543 28.61 7.12 -2.08
CA VAL A 543 27.79 8.33 -2.04
C VAL A 543 26.90 8.34 -3.26
N PHE A 544 25.66 8.74 -3.11
CA PHE A 544 24.75 8.93 -4.24
C PHE A 544 23.99 10.25 -4.12
N VAL A 545 23.60 10.77 -5.26
CA VAL A 545 22.77 11.98 -5.40
C VAL A 545 21.70 11.70 -6.45
N ASN A 546 20.48 12.14 -6.21
CA ASN A 546 19.38 12.05 -7.19
C ASN A 546 18.54 13.32 -7.19
N ILE A 547 18.13 13.73 -8.38
CA ILE A 547 17.10 14.77 -8.59
C ILE A 547 16.11 14.22 -9.60
N GLN A 548 14.84 14.20 -9.26
CA GLN A 548 13.80 13.66 -10.14
C GLN A 548 12.50 14.47 -10.04
N LYS A 549 11.90 14.70 -11.19
CA LYS A 549 10.54 15.22 -11.29
C LYS A 549 9.55 14.07 -11.51
N ASN A 550 8.53 14.01 -10.67
CA ASN A 550 7.48 13.00 -10.69
C ASN A 550 6.10 13.64 -10.88
N LEU A 551 5.11 12.79 -11.19
CA LEU A 551 3.74 13.22 -11.47
C LEU A 551 2.74 12.17 -10.98
N ARG A 552 1.54 12.64 -10.60
CA ARG A 552 0.32 11.84 -10.45
C ARG A 552 -0.72 12.30 -11.45
N GLN A 553 -1.25 11.38 -12.24
CA GLN A 553 -2.35 11.63 -13.18
C GLN A 553 -3.66 11.92 -12.42
N PHE A 554 -4.63 12.51 -13.09
CA PHE A 554 -5.96 12.68 -12.53
C PHE A 554 -6.62 11.31 -12.29
N VAL A 555 -7.32 11.19 -11.16
CA VAL A 555 -8.02 9.97 -10.78
C VAL A 555 -9.19 9.74 -11.73
N THR A 556 -9.31 8.50 -12.24
CA THR A 556 -10.32 8.10 -13.21
C THR A 556 -11.40 7.21 -12.57
N TYR A 557 -12.07 7.74 -11.54
CA TYR A 557 -13.23 7.09 -10.92
C TYR A 557 -14.48 7.97 -11.08
N GLY A 558 -15.67 7.34 -11.24
CA GLY A 558 -16.86 8.04 -11.65
C GLY A 558 -17.43 9.04 -10.63
N ALA A 559 -17.93 8.57 -9.49
CA ALA A 559 -18.70 9.42 -8.57
C ALA A 559 -18.19 9.36 -7.13
N GLY A 560 -16.93 9.69 -6.92
CA GLY A 560 -16.34 9.71 -5.58
C GLY A 560 -14.87 10.07 -5.58
N GLY A 561 -14.30 10.25 -4.39
CA GLY A 561 -12.90 10.56 -4.22
C GLY A 561 -12.44 11.85 -4.91
N ALA A 562 -11.17 11.92 -5.27
CA ALA A 562 -10.55 13.07 -5.96
C ALA A 562 -10.75 13.02 -7.49
N SER A 563 -11.81 12.37 -7.97
CA SER A 563 -12.10 12.27 -9.41
C SER A 563 -12.73 13.56 -9.96
N PRO A 564 -12.31 14.09 -11.11
CA PRO A 564 -12.96 15.22 -11.76
C PRO A 564 -14.46 15.00 -12.03
N TRP A 565 -14.86 13.78 -12.29
CA TRP A 565 -16.27 13.42 -12.53
C TRP A 565 -17.11 13.34 -11.25
N SER A 566 -16.51 13.49 -10.07
CA SER A 566 -17.23 13.62 -8.80
C SER A 566 -17.70 15.06 -8.51
N LEU A 567 -17.34 16.03 -9.35
CA LEU A 567 -17.73 17.43 -9.21
C LEU A 567 -19.24 17.62 -9.38
N ALA A 568 -19.77 18.62 -8.70
CA ALA A 568 -21.19 18.87 -8.59
C ALA A 568 -21.93 19.28 -9.84
N SER A 569 -21.20 19.73 -10.84
CA SER A 569 -21.82 20.30 -12.02
C SER A 569 -20.89 20.21 -13.23
N GLN A 570 -21.49 20.24 -14.42
CA GLN A 570 -20.73 20.35 -15.67
C GLN A 570 -19.86 21.62 -15.69
N ALA A 571 -20.38 22.74 -15.20
CA ALA A 571 -19.61 24.00 -15.15
C ALA A 571 -18.37 23.88 -14.24
N ALA A 572 -18.49 23.20 -13.08
CA ALA A 572 -17.37 22.95 -12.19
C ALA A 572 -16.34 22.01 -12.85
N PHE A 573 -16.79 21.00 -13.57
CA PHE A 573 -15.93 20.10 -14.33
C PHE A 573 -15.18 20.84 -15.45
N ASP A 574 -15.89 21.69 -16.22
CA ASP A 574 -15.29 22.44 -17.31
C ASP A 574 -14.28 23.48 -16.78
N LEU A 575 -14.56 24.10 -15.65
CA LEU A 575 -13.61 24.98 -14.97
C LEU A 575 -12.37 24.17 -14.53
N PHE A 576 -12.56 23.06 -13.83
CA PHE A 576 -11.47 22.18 -13.40
C PHE A 576 -10.61 21.71 -14.58
N LYS A 577 -11.24 21.21 -15.64
CA LYS A 577 -10.57 20.76 -16.86
C LYS A 577 -9.67 21.84 -17.49
N ASN A 578 -10.08 23.11 -17.40
CA ASN A 578 -9.37 24.23 -18.04
C ASN A 578 -8.30 24.85 -17.12
N THR A 579 -8.36 24.63 -15.80
CA THR A 579 -7.49 25.30 -14.83
C THR A 579 -6.63 24.36 -14.01
N ALA A 580 -7.05 23.10 -13.83
CA ALA A 580 -6.33 22.17 -12.98
C ALA A 580 -5.10 21.60 -13.67
N GLU A 581 -4.02 21.51 -12.91
CA GLU A 581 -2.78 20.85 -13.28
C GLU A 581 -2.64 19.53 -12.49
N PRO A 582 -2.07 18.49 -13.09
CA PRO A 582 -1.78 17.27 -12.35
C PRO A 582 -0.75 17.54 -11.24
N GLU A 583 -0.87 16.80 -10.15
CA GLU A 583 0.08 16.87 -9.04
C GLU A 583 1.49 16.52 -9.50
N THR A 584 2.49 17.31 -9.07
CA THR A 584 3.90 17.08 -9.41
C THR A 584 4.79 17.22 -8.19
N SER A 585 5.85 16.42 -8.12
CA SER A 585 6.91 16.59 -7.12
C SER A 585 8.28 16.70 -7.78
N VAL A 586 9.16 17.47 -7.18
CA VAL A 586 10.60 17.44 -7.45
C VAL A 586 11.29 16.98 -6.19
N THR A 587 11.95 15.83 -6.27
CA THR A 587 12.68 15.24 -5.16
C THR A 587 14.18 15.45 -5.37
N TYR A 588 14.86 15.95 -4.35
CA TYR A 588 16.32 16.06 -4.22
C TYR A 588 16.76 15.13 -3.11
N GLU A 589 17.74 14.27 -3.38
CA GLU A 589 18.22 13.30 -2.42
C GLU A 589 19.75 13.21 -2.47
N VAL A 590 20.37 13.11 -1.29
CA VAL A 590 21.78 12.81 -1.10
C VAL A 590 21.89 11.73 -0.04
N GLY A 591 22.67 10.69 -0.32
CA GLY A 591 22.84 9.62 0.64
C GLY A 591 24.19 8.94 0.59
N VAL A 592 24.46 8.17 1.62
CA VAL A 592 25.68 7.38 1.80
C VAL A 592 25.31 5.95 2.15
N ARG A 593 26.08 5.00 1.68
CA ARG A 593 25.99 3.57 2.03
C ARG A 593 27.33 3.05 2.45
N SER A 594 27.38 2.17 3.44
CA SER A 594 28.61 1.54 3.90
C SER A 594 28.35 0.11 4.38
N SER A 595 29.30 -0.78 4.12
CA SER A 595 29.32 -2.15 4.65
C SER A 595 30.71 -2.51 5.12
N ARG A 596 30.88 -2.85 6.40
CA ARG A 596 32.16 -3.14 7.04
C ARG A 596 32.17 -4.53 7.65
N GLN A 597 33.12 -5.35 7.25
CA GLN A 597 33.52 -6.50 8.06
C GLN A 597 34.41 -6.00 9.18
N LEU A 598 34.11 -6.44 10.39
CA LEU A 598 34.81 -5.98 11.60
C LEU A 598 35.29 -7.22 12.36
N ASP A 599 36.37 -7.02 13.10
CA ASP A 599 36.90 -7.99 14.07
C ASP A 599 36.95 -7.32 15.44
N LEU A 600 35.75 -6.95 15.93
CA LEU A 600 35.58 -6.25 17.21
C LEU A 600 34.88 -7.16 18.21
N GLY A 601 35.52 -8.27 18.55
CA GLY A 601 34.96 -9.26 19.47
C GLY A 601 33.67 -9.89 18.92
N PRO A 602 32.48 -9.70 19.55
CA PRO A 602 31.25 -10.29 19.06
C PRO A 602 30.72 -9.66 17.78
N VAL A 603 31.09 -8.41 17.43
CA VAL A 603 30.60 -7.70 16.24
C VAL A 603 31.45 -8.08 15.05
N THR A 604 30.83 -8.71 14.05
CA THR A 604 31.51 -9.24 12.85
C THR A 604 31.25 -8.41 11.60
N ARG A 605 30.14 -7.70 11.52
CA ARG A 605 29.78 -6.85 10.38
C ARG A 605 28.84 -5.75 10.79
N ILE A 606 28.98 -4.58 10.14
CA ILE A 606 28.04 -3.47 10.22
C ILE A 606 27.69 -3.02 8.80
N GLU A 607 26.44 -2.82 8.52
CA GLU A 607 25.93 -2.26 7.27
C GLU A 607 25.00 -1.10 7.58
N GLY A 608 24.98 -0.07 6.72
CA GLY A 608 24.12 1.07 6.95
C GLY A 608 23.96 1.96 5.73
N GLN A 609 22.88 2.72 5.77
CA GLN A 609 22.57 3.80 4.83
C GLN A 609 22.06 5.00 5.61
N ALA A 610 22.43 6.19 5.17
CA ALA A 610 21.81 7.44 5.60
C ALA A 610 21.55 8.31 4.38
N ASN A 611 20.39 8.95 4.35
CA ASN A 611 20.03 9.88 3.28
C ASN A 611 19.24 11.06 3.82
N ILE A 612 19.49 12.21 3.22
CA ILE A 612 18.74 13.45 3.41
C ILE A 612 17.98 13.71 2.11
N TYR A 613 16.71 14.06 2.24
CA TYR A 613 15.87 14.39 1.10
C TYR A 613 15.12 15.70 1.30
N HIS A 614 14.84 16.34 0.18
CA HIS A 614 13.97 17.51 0.08
C HIS A 614 13.00 17.31 -1.08
N VAL A 615 11.72 17.61 -0.85
CA VAL A 615 10.68 17.48 -1.87
C VAL A 615 9.86 18.75 -1.95
N ASP A 616 9.79 19.31 -3.14
CA ASP A 616 8.82 20.34 -3.50
C ASP A 616 7.64 19.67 -4.21
N PHE A 617 6.51 19.57 -3.53
CA PHE A 617 5.27 19.01 -4.05
C PHE A 617 4.31 20.15 -4.40
N SER A 618 3.95 20.25 -5.68
CA SER A 618 3.16 21.33 -6.26
C SER A 618 1.85 20.83 -6.84
N ASN A 619 0.89 21.73 -6.99
CA ASN A 619 -0.42 21.48 -7.59
C ASN A 619 -1.23 20.42 -6.83
N ARG A 620 -1.06 20.34 -5.51
CA ARG A 620 -1.78 19.35 -4.71
C ARG A 620 -3.28 19.49 -4.94
N ILE A 621 -3.93 18.36 -5.25
CA ILE A 621 -5.37 18.26 -5.40
C ILE A 621 -5.96 17.81 -4.07
N LEU A 622 -6.75 18.67 -3.44
CA LEU A 622 -7.56 18.28 -2.29
C LEU A 622 -9.02 18.16 -2.69
N GLN A 623 -9.62 17.08 -2.24
CA GLN A 623 -11.04 16.94 -2.14
C GLN A 623 -11.46 17.50 -0.78
N ILE A 624 -12.15 18.60 -0.77
CA ILE A 624 -12.65 19.22 0.44
C ILE A 624 -14.16 19.00 0.46
N SER A 625 -14.61 18.18 1.39
CA SER A 625 -16.04 18.04 1.66
C SER A 625 -16.41 19.00 2.78
N PRO A 626 -17.40 19.89 2.59
CA PRO A 626 -17.85 20.77 3.67
C PRO A 626 -18.49 20.03 4.84
N ASN A 627 -18.91 18.78 4.65
CA ASN A 627 -19.46 17.91 5.70
C ASN A 627 -18.80 16.54 5.67
N ALA A 628 -18.34 16.07 6.82
CA ALA A 628 -17.60 14.80 6.99
C ALA A 628 -18.47 13.54 6.74
N VAL A 629 -19.75 13.67 6.51
CA VAL A 629 -20.68 12.55 6.41
C VAL A 629 -21.38 12.53 5.05
N VAL A 630 -21.12 11.41 4.35
CA VAL A 630 -21.89 10.89 3.23
C VAL A 630 -22.03 11.75 1.99
N SER A 631 -21.29 11.28 1.03
CA SER A 631 -21.50 11.44 -0.41
C SER A 631 -21.65 12.84 -0.92
N SER A 632 -20.68 13.19 -1.64
CA SER A 632 -20.50 14.28 -2.60
C SER A 632 -21.71 14.66 -3.45
N ILE A 633 -22.78 13.91 -3.45
CA ILE A 633 -23.93 14.14 -4.33
C ILE A 633 -25.02 14.98 -3.67
N ILE A 634 -25.02 15.09 -2.32
CA ILE A 634 -26.15 15.73 -1.61
C ILE A 634 -25.77 16.79 -0.59
N GLY A 635 -24.66 16.61 0.10
CA GLY A 635 -24.36 17.39 1.32
C GLY A 635 -23.39 18.53 1.15
N GLY A 636 -23.15 18.97 -0.02
CA GLY A 636 -22.12 19.93 -0.36
C GLY A 636 -21.06 19.27 -1.22
N ASN A 637 -20.90 19.81 -2.39
CA ASN A 637 -20.04 19.25 -3.42
C ASN A 637 -18.61 19.31 -2.97
N PRO A 638 -17.83 18.22 -3.10
CA PRO A 638 -16.41 18.34 -2.92
C PRO A 638 -15.88 19.38 -3.90
N ILE A 639 -15.16 20.33 -3.38
CA ILE A 639 -14.35 21.21 -4.21
C ILE A 639 -13.10 20.42 -4.52
N LEU A 640 -12.89 20.19 -5.79
CA LEU A 640 -11.65 19.64 -6.29
C LEU A 640 -10.85 20.81 -6.87
N ALA A 641 -9.75 21.15 -6.25
CA ALA A 641 -8.91 22.26 -6.68
C ALA A 641 -7.43 21.96 -6.39
N ASN A 642 -6.56 22.58 -7.17
CA ASN A 642 -5.16 22.68 -6.79
C ASN A 642 -5.05 23.64 -5.59
N VAL A 643 -4.72 23.12 -4.43
CA VAL A 643 -4.68 23.86 -3.17
C VAL A 643 -3.26 23.97 -2.64
N GLY A 644 -2.47 24.81 -3.27
CA GLY A 644 -1.13 25.12 -2.83
C GLY A 644 -0.13 23.98 -2.99
N SER A 645 0.93 24.05 -2.20
CA SER A 645 2.08 23.18 -2.29
C SER A 645 2.42 22.60 -0.91
N VAL A 646 3.21 21.54 -0.91
CA VAL A 646 3.77 20.93 0.30
C VAL A 646 5.28 20.88 0.16
N ARG A 647 5.99 21.26 1.19
CA ARG A 647 7.42 21.09 1.29
C ARG A 647 7.73 20.00 2.31
N THR A 648 8.52 19.02 1.87
CA THR A 648 8.97 17.96 2.75
C THR A 648 10.48 17.98 2.85
N THR A 649 11.02 17.88 4.06
CA THR A 649 12.46 17.69 4.31
C THR A 649 12.62 16.60 5.34
N GLY A 650 13.50 15.66 5.08
CA GLY A 650 13.68 14.55 5.98
C GLY A 650 15.08 13.94 5.96
N LEU A 651 15.27 13.07 6.93
CA LEU A 651 16.48 12.29 7.14
C LEU A 651 16.07 10.86 7.46
N ASP A 652 16.64 9.89 6.75
CA ASP A 652 16.57 8.49 7.10
C ASP A 652 17.94 7.95 7.45
N VAL A 653 18.03 7.19 8.52
CA VAL A 653 19.24 6.47 8.92
C VAL A 653 18.85 5.04 9.24
N ALA A 654 19.47 4.09 8.61
CA ALA A 654 19.24 2.68 8.89
C ALA A 654 20.55 1.90 8.93
N GLY A 655 20.61 0.90 9.79
CA GLY A 655 21.78 0.06 9.87
C GLY A 655 21.52 -1.28 10.51
N THR A 656 22.36 -2.26 10.18
CA THR A 656 22.35 -3.59 10.77
C THR A 656 23.70 -3.89 11.37
N VAL A 657 23.71 -4.32 12.62
CA VAL A 657 24.88 -4.86 13.32
C VAL A 657 24.74 -6.38 13.41
N TYR A 658 25.76 -7.11 12.99
CA TYR A 658 25.81 -8.56 13.06
C TYR A 658 26.76 -9.03 14.17
N PHE A 659 26.24 -9.87 15.03
CA PHE A 659 26.95 -10.50 16.15
C PHE A 659 27.25 -11.97 15.82
N GLY A 660 28.40 -12.19 15.21
CA GLY A 660 28.74 -13.48 14.64
C GLY A 660 27.75 -13.89 13.53
N LYS A 661 27.43 -15.17 13.50
CA LYS A 661 26.48 -15.77 12.52
C LYS A 661 25.07 -16.02 13.07
N HIS A 662 24.83 -15.68 14.34
CA HIS A 662 23.62 -16.09 15.04
C HIS A 662 22.67 -14.94 15.38
N PHE A 663 23.17 -13.72 15.52
CA PHE A 663 22.35 -12.58 15.92
C PHE A 663 22.59 -11.39 15.01
N SER A 664 21.53 -10.65 14.74
CA SER A 664 21.58 -9.35 14.10
C SER A 664 20.60 -8.39 14.75
N PHE A 665 20.96 -7.12 14.75
CA PHE A 665 20.11 -6.03 15.19
C PHE A 665 20.07 -4.97 14.11
N TYR A 666 18.90 -4.74 13.55
CA TYR A 666 18.60 -3.67 12.63
C TYR A 666 17.89 -2.54 13.36
N ASP A 667 18.25 -1.30 13.06
CA ASP A 667 17.55 -0.11 13.51
C ASP A 667 17.40 0.89 12.36
N GLY A 668 16.22 1.50 12.26
CA GLY A 668 15.87 2.52 11.27
C GLY A 668 15.19 3.71 11.94
N LEU A 669 15.83 4.86 11.87
CA LEU A 669 15.31 6.14 12.39
C LEU A 669 14.95 7.05 11.22
N SER A 670 13.77 7.66 11.28
CA SER A 670 13.31 8.62 10.28
C SER A 670 12.80 9.89 10.94
N TYR A 671 13.20 10.99 10.35
CA TYR A 671 12.62 12.31 10.58
C TYR A 671 12.02 12.83 9.28
N ASN A 672 10.74 13.18 9.29
CA ASN A 672 10.02 13.65 8.11
C ASN A 672 9.16 14.87 8.46
N ARG A 673 9.56 16.03 7.98
CA ARG A 673 8.82 17.27 8.15
C ARG A 673 8.16 17.67 6.85
N SER A 674 6.86 17.36 6.74
CA SER A 674 6.00 17.71 5.59
C SER A 674 5.03 18.82 6.00
N GLU A 675 5.11 19.98 5.37
CA GLU A 675 4.34 21.17 5.71
C GLU A 675 3.71 21.81 4.48
N TYR A 676 2.49 22.32 4.62
CA TYR A 676 1.85 23.15 3.62
C TYR A 676 2.58 24.50 3.53
N THR A 677 2.79 24.96 2.31
CA THR A 677 3.38 26.29 2.07
C THR A 677 2.34 27.40 1.98
N ASP A 678 1.10 27.03 1.72
CA ASP A 678 0.03 27.96 1.38
C ASP A 678 -1.24 27.70 2.19
N ASP A 679 -2.01 28.77 2.42
CA ASP A 679 -3.41 28.68 2.83
C ASP A 679 -4.28 28.37 1.61
N TYR A 680 -5.46 27.80 1.82
CA TYR A 680 -6.41 27.57 0.73
C TYR A 680 -7.82 28.08 1.06
N SER A 681 -8.60 28.38 0.00
CA SER A 681 -9.99 28.80 0.15
C SER A 681 -10.94 27.63 -0.10
N ASN A 682 -11.86 27.41 0.86
CA ASN A 682 -13.01 26.51 0.69
C ASN A 682 -14.25 27.38 0.48
N GLY A 683 -14.60 27.63 -0.76
CA GLY A 683 -15.61 28.64 -1.10
C GLY A 683 -15.19 30.03 -0.60
N ALA A 684 -16.02 30.64 0.24
CA ALA A 684 -15.73 31.95 0.86
C ALA A 684 -14.87 31.86 2.12
N THR A 685 -14.56 30.64 2.63
CA THR A 685 -13.83 30.42 3.88
C THR A 685 -12.35 30.18 3.60
N LEU A 686 -11.49 31.01 4.19
CA LEU A 686 -10.04 30.79 4.17
C LEU A 686 -9.65 29.77 5.23
N VAL A 687 -9.01 28.67 4.80
CA VAL A 687 -8.46 27.62 5.68
C VAL A 687 -6.97 27.89 5.85
N ARG A 688 -6.56 28.12 7.09
CA ARG A 688 -5.18 28.45 7.46
C ARG A 688 -4.33 27.21 7.55
N THR A 689 -3.68 26.82 6.44
CA THR A 689 -2.81 25.64 6.33
C THR A 689 -1.33 25.97 6.20
N ALA A 690 -0.96 27.18 5.82
CA ALA A 690 0.44 27.58 5.68
C ALA A 690 1.22 27.31 6.98
N GLY A 691 2.33 26.58 6.89
CA GLY A 691 3.15 26.11 8.01
C GLY A 691 2.56 24.97 8.86
N LYS A 692 1.39 24.42 8.46
CA LYS A 692 0.79 23.25 9.11
C LYS A 692 1.34 21.97 8.52
N LYS A 693 1.46 20.94 9.37
CA LYS A 693 1.96 19.61 8.97
C LYS A 693 0.91 18.84 8.21
N VAL A 694 1.35 18.02 7.27
CA VAL A 694 0.47 17.09 6.54
C VAL A 694 -0.15 16.11 7.54
N PRO A 695 -1.49 16.06 7.65
CA PRO A 695 -2.15 15.18 8.62
C PRO A 695 -1.96 13.71 8.29
N GLY A 696 -2.03 12.85 9.32
CA GLY A 696 -1.81 11.40 9.21
C GLY A 696 -0.33 10.99 9.12
N SER A 697 0.55 11.85 8.61
CA SER A 697 1.98 11.58 8.48
C SER A 697 2.73 11.86 9.79
N PRO A 698 3.46 10.86 10.35
CA PRO A 698 4.28 11.08 11.54
C PRO A 698 5.55 11.85 11.19
N GLU A 699 6.03 12.67 12.15
CA GLU A 699 7.29 13.40 11.99
C GLU A 699 8.50 12.56 12.40
N TRP A 700 8.36 11.74 13.42
CA TRP A 700 9.39 10.82 13.89
C TRP A 700 8.92 9.39 13.84
N MET A 701 9.76 8.51 13.36
CA MET A 701 9.56 7.06 13.37
C MET A 701 10.85 6.37 13.76
N ASN A 702 10.73 5.27 14.49
CA ASN A 702 11.84 4.38 14.75
C ASN A 702 11.38 2.92 14.62
N LYS A 703 12.15 2.15 13.90
CA LYS A 703 11.87 0.75 13.61
C LYS A 703 13.07 -0.07 14.01
N PHE A 704 12.87 -1.17 14.73
CA PHE A 704 13.96 -2.11 14.96
C PHE A 704 13.56 -3.54 14.70
N VAL A 705 14.54 -4.36 14.35
CA VAL A 705 14.38 -5.80 14.17
C VAL A 705 15.56 -6.51 14.84
N ALA A 706 15.29 -7.23 15.91
CA ALA A 706 16.26 -8.11 16.52
C ALA A 706 16.01 -9.56 16.02
N SER A 707 16.99 -10.16 15.37
CA SER A 707 16.89 -11.51 14.82
C SER A 707 17.92 -12.44 15.45
N ALA A 708 17.50 -13.68 15.71
CA ALA A 708 18.33 -14.74 16.22
C ALA A 708 18.12 -16.03 15.42
N ASN A 709 19.21 -16.70 15.05
CA ASN A 709 19.20 -18.01 14.40
C ASN A 709 20.19 -18.93 15.13
N TYR A 710 19.68 -19.95 15.80
CA TYR A 710 20.52 -20.88 16.55
C TYR A 710 20.06 -22.34 16.36
N GLY A 711 20.87 -23.11 15.69
CA GLY A 711 20.51 -24.49 15.34
C GLY A 711 19.27 -24.56 14.45
N SER A 712 18.23 -25.23 14.93
CA SER A 712 16.94 -25.35 14.25
C SER A 712 15.98 -24.20 14.57
N TRP A 713 16.33 -23.29 15.49
CA TRP A 713 15.48 -22.21 15.96
C TRP A 713 15.79 -20.90 15.25
N ASP A 714 14.75 -20.18 14.93
CA ASP A 714 14.77 -18.77 14.50
C ASP A 714 13.81 -17.96 15.36
N ALA A 715 14.20 -16.73 15.67
CA ALA A 715 13.37 -15.78 16.39
C ALA A 715 13.55 -14.37 15.83
N GLN A 716 12.49 -13.60 15.83
CA GLN A 716 12.51 -12.20 15.41
C GLN A 716 11.59 -11.36 16.31
N LEU A 717 12.14 -10.29 16.85
CA LEU A 717 11.40 -9.26 17.59
C LEU A 717 11.42 -7.99 16.75
N VAL A 718 10.25 -7.48 16.42
CA VAL A 718 10.04 -6.26 15.63
C VAL A 718 9.44 -5.21 16.54
N GLY A 719 9.97 -3.98 16.52
CA GLY A 719 9.43 -2.82 17.20
C GLY A 719 9.13 -1.70 16.22
N ASP A 720 8.00 -1.05 16.40
CA ASP A 720 7.50 0.05 15.57
C ASP A 720 7.05 1.22 16.46
N TYR A 721 7.81 2.30 16.45
CA TYR A 721 7.44 3.57 17.03
C TYR A 721 6.94 4.54 15.97
N VAL A 722 5.71 5.00 16.13
CA VAL A 722 5.08 6.03 15.29
C VAL A 722 4.86 7.25 16.15
N GLY A 723 5.50 8.35 15.78
CA GLY A 723 5.43 9.61 16.49
C GLY A 723 4.07 10.30 16.39
N LYS A 724 3.98 11.47 17.02
CA LYS A 724 2.77 12.31 16.99
C LYS A 724 2.35 12.64 15.55
N ARG A 725 1.05 12.57 15.29
CA ARG A 725 0.39 12.94 14.03
C ARG A 725 -0.67 14.00 14.28
N TYR A 726 -1.30 14.48 13.20
CA TYR A 726 -2.47 15.36 13.28
C TYR A 726 -3.63 14.75 12.49
N GLY A 727 -4.86 14.97 12.99
CA GLY A 727 -6.09 14.45 12.36
C GLY A 727 -6.74 15.43 11.36
N THR A 728 -6.29 16.69 11.32
CA THR A 728 -6.92 17.77 10.56
C THR A 728 -5.90 18.61 9.79
N PHE A 729 -6.34 19.31 8.75
CA PHE A 729 -5.46 20.17 7.95
C PHE A 729 -4.95 21.38 8.72
N THR A 730 -5.69 21.89 9.71
CA THR A 730 -5.27 23.04 10.55
C THR A 730 -4.44 22.62 11.74
N ASN A 731 -4.24 21.30 11.95
CA ASN A 731 -3.49 20.71 13.07
C ASN A 731 -4.07 21.05 14.46
N ASP A 732 -5.34 21.34 14.55
CA ASP A 732 -6.02 21.62 15.82
C ASP A 732 -6.27 20.36 16.66
N LEU A 733 -6.28 19.18 16.04
CA LEU A 733 -6.43 17.89 16.71
C LEU A 733 -5.19 17.02 16.52
N ALA A 734 -4.55 16.73 17.65
CA ALA A 734 -3.37 15.87 17.69
C ALA A 734 -3.77 14.41 17.93
N VAL A 735 -2.98 13.50 17.37
CA VAL A 735 -3.07 12.06 17.57
C VAL A 735 -1.81 11.58 18.28
N ASP A 736 -1.97 10.91 19.40
CA ASP A 736 -0.88 10.46 20.24
C ASP A 736 0.06 9.46 19.54
N PRO A 737 1.36 9.48 19.88
CA PRO A 737 2.31 8.47 19.42
C PRO A 737 2.01 7.11 20.06
N TYR A 738 2.47 6.05 19.41
CA TYR A 738 2.43 4.69 19.94
C TYR A 738 3.74 3.93 19.69
N PHE A 739 3.95 2.86 20.46
CA PHE A 739 5.04 1.93 20.27
C PHE A 739 4.52 0.50 20.35
N GLN A 740 4.55 -0.21 19.22
CA GLN A 740 4.05 -1.57 19.10
C GLN A 740 5.19 -2.55 18.90
N MET A 741 5.09 -3.75 19.50
CA MET A 741 6.05 -4.83 19.28
C MET A 741 5.33 -6.10 18.77
N SER A 742 6.05 -6.88 17.94
CA SER A 742 5.62 -8.20 17.49
C SER A 742 6.77 -9.20 17.63
N LEU A 743 6.44 -10.44 17.98
CA LEU A 743 7.40 -11.53 18.19
C LEU A 743 7.06 -12.71 17.30
N SER A 744 8.06 -13.27 16.65
CA SER A 744 7.97 -14.53 15.90
C SER A 744 9.05 -15.49 16.37
N ILE A 745 8.69 -16.74 16.65
CA ILE A 745 9.61 -17.82 17.02
C ILE A 745 9.29 -19.04 16.18
N GLY A 746 10.28 -19.57 15.46
CA GLY A 746 10.15 -20.74 14.62
C GLY A 746 11.14 -21.84 15.01
N THR A 747 10.79 -23.08 14.70
CA THR A 747 11.73 -24.20 14.74
C THR A 747 11.52 -25.14 13.56
N LYS A 748 12.62 -25.65 13.03
CA LYS A 748 12.62 -26.69 12.00
C LYS A 748 12.95 -28.03 12.65
N PHE A 749 12.24 -29.07 12.26
CA PHE A 749 12.47 -30.40 12.77
C PHE A 749 13.31 -31.23 11.77
N THR A 750 14.30 -31.93 12.24
CA THR A 750 15.10 -32.83 11.41
C THR A 750 14.28 -34.09 11.06
N THR A 751 14.25 -34.41 9.79
CA THR A 751 13.63 -35.66 9.30
C THR A 751 14.70 -36.65 8.92
N ALA A 752 14.36 -37.95 8.98
CA ALA A 752 15.26 -39.00 8.56
C ALA A 752 15.65 -38.88 7.09
N ALA A 753 16.86 -39.27 6.72
CA ALA A 753 17.29 -39.30 5.35
C ALA A 753 16.33 -40.19 4.51
N GLY A 754 15.86 -39.69 3.37
CA GLY A 754 14.90 -40.40 2.54
C GLY A 754 13.43 -40.26 2.97
N SER A 755 13.13 -39.50 4.04
CA SER A 755 11.75 -39.21 4.44
C SER A 755 11.02 -38.50 3.33
N TRP A 756 9.75 -38.89 3.12
CA TRP A 756 8.81 -38.16 2.23
C TRP A 756 8.42 -36.78 2.79
N LEU A 757 8.42 -36.63 4.13
CA LEU A 757 8.21 -35.37 4.83
C LEU A 757 9.55 -34.64 4.92
N LYS A 758 9.61 -33.42 4.40
CA LYS A 758 10.80 -32.56 4.40
C LYS A 758 10.49 -31.23 5.10
N ASP A 759 11.50 -30.71 5.80
CA ASP A 759 11.48 -29.39 6.43
C ASP A 759 10.22 -29.11 7.27
N PRO A 760 9.72 -30.04 8.12
CA PRO A 760 8.59 -29.71 8.97
C PRO A 760 8.98 -28.58 9.92
N ARG A 761 8.11 -27.58 9.97
CA ARG A 761 8.35 -26.34 10.73
C ARG A 761 7.14 -25.98 11.58
N LEU A 762 7.42 -25.49 12.78
CA LEU A 762 6.45 -24.89 13.68
C LEU A 762 6.85 -23.44 13.91
N LYS A 763 5.88 -22.51 13.85
CA LYS A 763 6.11 -21.10 14.08
C LYS A 763 5.00 -20.51 14.93
N LEU A 764 5.39 -19.80 15.99
CA LEU A 764 4.52 -18.99 16.82
C LEU A 764 4.74 -17.52 16.48
N THR A 765 3.67 -16.78 16.19
CA THR A 765 3.71 -15.33 15.98
C THR A 765 2.76 -14.64 16.94
N VAL A 766 3.23 -13.60 17.60
CA VAL A 766 2.43 -12.76 18.49
C VAL A 766 2.50 -11.32 17.96
N SER A 767 1.39 -10.80 17.47
CA SER A 767 1.26 -9.39 17.09
C SER A 767 0.84 -8.57 18.30
N ASN A 768 1.26 -7.31 18.35
CA ASN A 768 1.02 -6.40 19.47
C ASN A 768 1.34 -7.05 20.83
N LEU A 769 2.59 -7.48 20.99
CA LEU A 769 3.08 -8.20 22.15
C LEU A 769 2.85 -7.45 23.47
N THR A 770 2.96 -6.12 23.45
CA THR A 770 2.83 -5.22 24.60
C THR A 770 1.39 -4.85 24.93
N GLN A 771 0.41 -5.21 24.09
CA GLN A 771 -0.97 -4.74 24.18
C GLN A 771 -1.07 -3.21 24.10
N GLU A 772 -0.29 -2.62 23.23
CA GLU A 772 -0.38 -1.18 22.95
C GLU A 772 -1.79 -0.85 22.46
N THR A 773 -2.28 0.29 22.91
CA THR A 773 -3.59 0.84 22.53
C THR A 773 -3.37 2.21 21.90
N GLY A 774 -4.19 2.57 20.92
CA GLY A 774 -4.05 3.85 20.24
C GLY A 774 -4.75 3.88 18.90
N ALA A 775 -4.63 5.02 18.23
CA ALA A 775 -5.08 5.15 16.85
C ALA A 775 -4.02 4.60 15.90
N SER A 776 -4.31 3.51 15.21
CA SER A 776 -3.47 3.01 14.13
C SER A 776 -3.61 3.92 12.90
N VAL A 777 -4.72 3.89 12.23
CA VAL A 777 -4.99 4.67 11.01
C VAL A 777 -5.67 5.98 11.35
N VAL A 778 -5.20 7.06 10.75
CA VAL A 778 -5.83 8.38 10.82
C VAL A 778 -6.50 8.67 9.48
N VAL A 779 -7.80 8.86 9.49
CA VAL A 779 -8.60 9.21 8.32
C VAL A 779 -8.92 10.71 8.37
N VAL A 780 -8.35 11.45 7.45
CA VAL A 780 -8.46 12.91 7.39
C VAL A 780 -9.60 13.27 6.45
N GLY A 781 -10.69 13.82 6.99
CA GLY A 781 -11.85 14.22 6.20
C GLY A 781 -12.25 15.68 6.34
N ALA A 782 -11.75 16.36 7.38
CA ALA A 782 -12.15 17.74 7.69
C ALA A 782 -10.95 18.69 7.77
N ALA A 783 -11.22 19.96 7.52
CA ALA A 783 -10.22 21.02 7.67
C ALA A 783 -9.80 21.19 9.14
N SER A 784 -10.77 21.15 10.07
CA SER A 784 -10.60 21.35 11.51
C SER A 784 -11.73 20.68 12.29
N GLY A 785 -11.56 20.52 13.59
CA GLY A 785 -12.60 20.17 14.55
C GLY A 785 -12.97 18.69 14.64
N THR A 786 -12.68 17.89 13.64
CA THR A 786 -12.99 16.44 13.64
C THR A 786 -12.05 15.65 12.72
N TYR A 787 -11.82 14.39 13.09
CA TYR A 787 -11.11 13.39 12.27
C TYR A 787 -11.61 11.99 12.65
N ASN A 788 -11.25 11.00 11.85
CA ASN A 788 -11.62 9.61 12.15
C ASN A 788 -10.38 8.74 12.33
N THR A 789 -10.53 7.63 13.06
CA THR A 789 -9.45 6.65 13.28
C THR A 789 -9.93 5.22 13.20
N PHE A 790 -8.98 4.32 12.90
CA PHE A 790 -9.11 2.91 13.26
C PHE A 790 -8.13 2.59 14.39
N PRO A 791 -8.55 1.84 15.42
CA PRO A 791 -7.71 1.55 16.57
C PRO A 791 -6.65 0.49 16.23
N ILE A 792 -5.60 0.45 17.05
CA ILE A 792 -4.60 -0.63 17.03
C ILE A 792 -5.28 -1.94 17.45
N ALA A 793 -5.09 -2.99 16.64
CA ALA A 793 -5.59 -4.33 16.98
C ALA A 793 -4.96 -4.84 18.30
N PRO A 794 -5.74 -5.49 19.18
CA PRO A 794 -5.21 -6.06 20.41
C PRO A 794 -4.19 -7.16 20.12
N ARG A 795 -3.52 -7.65 21.18
CA ARG A 795 -2.62 -8.80 21.06
C ARG A 795 -3.32 -9.99 20.40
N GLN A 796 -2.71 -10.54 19.37
CA GLN A 796 -3.18 -11.73 18.68
C GLN A 796 -2.06 -12.75 18.58
N VAL A 797 -2.43 -14.02 18.63
CA VAL A 797 -1.50 -15.15 18.63
C VAL A 797 -1.83 -16.06 17.46
N PHE A 798 -0.81 -16.47 16.72
CA PHE A 798 -0.91 -17.34 15.56
C PHE A 798 0.08 -18.49 15.66
N LEU A 799 -0.36 -19.69 15.31
CA LEU A 799 0.45 -20.89 15.23
C LEU A 799 0.44 -21.41 13.79
N THR A 800 1.60 -21.51 13.19
CA THR A 800 1.77 -21.99 11.82
C THR A 800 2.52 -23.30 11.81
N LEU A 801 1.99 -24.28 11.08
CA LEU A 801 2.61 -25.56 10.75
C LEU A 801 2.92 -25.56 9.26
N ALA A 802 4.15 -25.88 8.87
CA ALA A 802 4.55 -25.98 7.47
C ALA A 802 5.34 -27.27 7.24
N ALA A 803 5.22 -27.83 6.05
CA ALA A 803 6.01 -28.97 5.62
C ALA A 803 6.13 -29.00 4.08
N SER A 804 7.17 -29.70 3.61
CA SER A 804 7.37 -29.97 2.19
C SER A 804 7.47 -31.46 1.93
N PHE A 805 7.25 -31.86 0.67
CA PHE A 805 7.22 -33.25 0.23
C PHE A 805 8.00 -33.44 -1.06
#